data_355f669c6d0f6fd6541b3fc000f1bd8c
#
_entry.id   355f669c6d0f6fd6541b3fc000f1bd8c
#
_cell.length_a   1.000
_cell.length_b   1.000
_cell.length_c   1.000
_cell.angle_alpha   90.00
_cell.angle_beta   90.00
_cell.angle_gamma   90.00
#
_symmetry.space_group_name_H-M   'P 1'
#
loop_
_entity.id
_entity.type
_entity.pdbx_description
1 polymer ?
#
loop_
_entity_poly.entity_id
_entity_poly.type
_entity_poly.pdbx_seq_one_letter_code
_entity_poly.pdbx_strand_id
1 'polypeptide(L)'
;MTRASRLARGWLAVGTLGFIAAPWYALQDSVLGVAWLRDYAGHANAPALIQIVAHGRTWLVPLAILLVAGFACISIAERTLRARAMIAVGALGFLYLLAQGFAIGPRGLSHAWLVALLGPVSVAQTGLGLGAAFAAAAFAMLFATGIAERGAFRGDPFVACCVVAVSVLVATFTFYPVAAIVGQALQDAHGALSLDAFSDRLFTPKIWSLGCVAGQSGCGVAWNTLILAVLCATASTALGLAFALIVTRTGFRFKKALRTLSVLPIITPPFVIGLGLILIFGRSGLVNHALEWAFHIEPTRWIYGLSGVLIAQVFAFTPIAFLVLIGVVEGIAPSLEEAAQTLRADRLRTFVDISLPLMRPGLANAFLITFIESIADFGNPIVLGGNFNVLSTEVFFSVVGAQLDQGRAATLGILLLLFALAAFVVQRRVLGRKVYTSMTGKGDAGLPALLPDGARRACYALALPWIVLTIAIYATAFAGGFVETWGRDFTPTLRHYIKAFGIEWGPNGMIWAGAGWSSFWTTVKLSAIAAPITAALGLVAAYLLTRQKFAGQSLFEFGTMLSFAIPGTVIGISYILAFNVPPIELTGTALILVVCNVFRNMPVGVRAGIASMTQIDRSLDEASATLGARGFTVLRTILLPLLKPAVIAALVYSFVRSMTTVSAVIFLVSAQYEWATTYIINRVVNGDYGVAIAYSSALVVLMLGAIWIIQMIVGERRLGRRTAGVAAAPVPGVAQLGATAA
;
A
#
# COMPACT_ATOMS: atom_id res chain seq x y z
N MET A 1 20.44 35.20 15.20
CA MET A 1 19.41 34.48 14.46
C MET A 1 19.38 33.01 14.88
N THR A 2 18.23 32.53 15.30
CA THR A 2 18.06 31.12 15.67
C THR A 2 18.12 30.22 14.43
N ARG A 3 18.39 28.92 14.61
CA ARG A 3 18.31 27.97 13.48
C ARG A 3 16.88 27.84 12.92
N ALA A 4 15.87 27.95 13.80
CA ALA A 4 14.47 27.97 13.39
C ALA A 4 14.20 29.13 12.44
N SER A 5 14.69 30.33 12.77
CA SER A 5 14.56 31.52 11.91
C SER A 5 15.28 31.36 10.56
N ARG A 6 16.44 30.69 10.52
CA ARG A 6 17.15 30.41 9.25
C ARG A 6 16.37 29.42 8.38
N LEU A 7 15.84 28.35 8.97
CA LEU A 7 15.05 27.36 8.26
C LEU A 7 13.74 27.97 7.74
N ALA A 8 13.07 28.79 8.57
CA ALA A 8 11.86 29.52 8.17
C ALA A 8 12.11 30.46 6.98
N ARG A 9 13.24 31.21 6.98
CA ARG A 9 13.60 32.02 5.83
C ARG A 9 13.81 31.23 4.55
N GLY A 10 14.47 30.08 4.64
CA GLY A 10 14.66 29.19 3.48
C GLY A 10 13.32 28.75 2.88
N TRP A 11 12.37 28.32 3.71
CA TRP A 11 11.05 27.92 3.25
C TRP A 11 10.22 29.10 2.71
N LEU A 12 10.27 30.27 3.34
CA LEU A 12 9.61 31.46 2.82
C LEU A 12 10.19 31.89 1.48
N ALA A 13 11.52 31.79 1.30
CA ALA A 13 12.16 32.07 0.01
C ALA A 13 11.65 31.11 -1.08
N VAL A 14 11.53 29.80 -0.76
CA VAL A 14 10.94 28.81 -1.68
C VAL A 14 9.49 29.15 -2.01
N GLY A 15 8.67 29.50 -1.00
CA GLY A 15 7.29 29.93 -1.21
C GLY A 15 7.16 31.18 -2.05
N THR A 16 8.03 32.17 -1.83
CA THR A 16 8.07 33.42 -2.60
C THR A 16 8.51 33.16 -4.04
N LEU A 17 9.53 32.32 -4.26
CA LEU A 17 9.92 31.90 -5.60
C LEU A 17 8.77 31.17 -6.30
N GLY A 18 8.06 30.29 -5.60
CA GLY A 18 6.85 29.64 -6.12
C GLY A 18 5.76 30.64 -6.51
N PHE A 19 5.53 31.65 -5.68
CA PHE A 19 4.55 32.70 -5.91
C PHE A 19 4.89 33.60 -7.12
N ILE A 20 6.18 33.86 -7.35
CA ILE A 20 6.67 34.78 -8.40
C ILE A 20 6.96 34.04 -9.72
N ALA A 21 7.46 32.79 -9.67
CA ALA A 21 8.06 32.14 -10.81
C ALA A 21 7.39 30.83 -11.23
N ALA A 22 6.60 30.16 -10.37
CA ALA A 22 5.96 28.90 -10.72
C ALA A 22 4.48 29.09 -11.07
N PRO A 23 3.91 28.24 -11.98
CA PRO A 23 2.49 28.27 -12.30
C PRO A 23 1.64 28.16 -11.04
N TRP A 24 0.70 29.12 -10.88
CA TRP A 24 -0.13 29.14 -9.68
C TRP A 24 -1.25 28.09 -9.71
N TYR A 25 -1.78 27.83 -10.90
CA TYR A 25 -2.85 26.87 -11.10
C TYR A 25 -2.34 25.54 -11.69
N ALA A 26 -3.15 24.52 -11.61
CA ALA A 26 -2.83 23.19 -12.11
C ALA A 26 -2.67 23.21 -13.65
N LEU A 27 -1.57 22.60 -14.12
CA LEU A 27 -1.30 22.44 -15.55
C LEU A 27 -1.99 21.18 -16.07
N GLN A 28 -2.63 21.28 -17.22
CA GLN A 28 -3.34 20.16 -17.84
C GLN A 28 -2.40 19.09 -18.40
N ASP A 29 -1.22 19.49 -18.91
CA ASP A 29 -0.35 18.56 -19.64
C ASP A 29 0.66 17.81 -18.77
N SER A 30 1.31 18.46 -17.82
CA SER A 30 2.24 17.83 -16.85
C SER A 30 2.73 18.83 -15.81
N VAL A 31 2.72 18.42 -14.55
CA VAL A 31 3.26 19.21 -13.43
C VAL A 31 4.79 19.42 -13.56
N LEU A 32 5.51 18.49 -14.20
CA LEU A 32 6.95 18.55 -14.41
C LEU A 32 7.35 18.97 -15.84
N GLY A 33 6.37 19.23 -16.71
CA GLY A 33 6.62 19.69 -18.06
C GLY A 33 7.12 21.13 -18.06
N VAL A 34 7.94 21.51 -19.04
CA VAL A 34 8.42 22.90 -19.24
C VAL A 34 7.64 23.64 -20.33
N ALA A 35 6.60 23.02 -20.88
CA ALA A 35 5.79 23.60 -21.96
C ALA A 35 5.10 24.91 -21.54
N TRP A 36 4.75 25.07 -20.28
CA TRP A 36 4.17 26.28 -19.70
C TRP A 36 5.08 27.51 -19.80
N LEU A 37 6.40 27.33 -19.96
CA LEU A 37 7.34 28.43 -20.17
C LEU A 37 7.12 29.15 -21.51
N ARG A 38 6.50 28.48 -22.51
CA ARG A 38 6.22 29.09 -23.82
C ARG A 38 5.10 30.13 -23.75
N ASP A 39 4.16 29.94 -22.81
CA ASP A 39 3.05 30.86 -22.54
C ASP A 39 3.04 31.24 -21.07
N TYR A 40 4.16 31.75 -20.58
CA TYR A 40 4.40 32.04 -19.16
C TYR A 40 3.43 33.08 -18.55
N ALA A 41 2.94 34.01 -19.38
CA ALA A 41 1.99 35.04 -18.95
C ALA A 41 0.51 34.66 -19.19
N GLY A 42 0.25 33.50 -19.78
CA GLY A 42 -1.10 33.03 -20.08
C GLY A 42 -1.95 32.77 -18.84
N HIS A 43 -3.28 32.90 -18.97
CA HIS A 43 -4.25 32.74 -17.86
C HIS A 43 -4.09 31.46 -17.05
N ALA A 44 -3.71 30.34 -17.70
CA ALA A 44 -3.53 29.05 -17.04
C ALA A 44 -2.14 28.88 -16.42
N ASN A 45 -1.10 29.44 -17.06
CA ASN A 45 0.30 29.14 -16.77
C ASN A 45 0.97 30.19 -15.89
N ALA A 46 0.38 31.39 -15.77
CA ALA A 46 1.00 32.51 -15.07
C ALA A 46 1.20 32.26 -13.57
N PRO A 47 2.33 32.68 -13.00
CA PRO A 47 2.56 32.72 -11.56
C PRO A 47 1.59 33.67 -10.86
N ALA A 48 1.44 33.54 -9.52
CA ALA A 48 0.50 34.32 -8.74
C ALA A 48 0.65 35.84 -8.91
N LEU A 49 1.87 36.33 -8.99
CA LEU A 49 2.13 37.77 -9.18
C LEU A 49 1.53 38.30 -10.50
N ILE A 50 1.72 37.57 -11.58
CA ILE A 50 1.14 37.91 -12.90
C ILE A 50 -0.37 37.74 -12.88
N GLN A 51 -0.88 36.72 -12.18
CA GLN A 51 -2.31 36.50 -11.97
C GLN A 51 -3.00 37.71 -11.29
N ILE A 52 -2.33 38.34 -10.33
CA ILE A 52 -2.83 39.54 -9.64
C ILE A 52 -2.81 40.75 -10.60
N VAL A 53 -1.67 41.00 -11.24
CA VAL A 53 -1.44 42.25 -11.97
C VAL A 53 -2.11 42.25 -13.34
N ALA A 54 -1.95 41.16 -14.11
CA ALA A 54 -2.43 41.07 -15.49
C ALA A 54 -3.85 40.49 -15.60
N HIS A 55 -4.23 39.59 -14.70
CA HIS A 55 -5.49 38.85 -14.79
C HIS A 55 -6.52 39.24 -13.71
N GLY A 56 -6.23 40.25 -12.89
CA GLY A 56 -7.17 40.82 -11.92
C GLY A 56 -7.60 39.91 -10.76
N ARG A 57 -6.82 38.86 -10.47
CA ARG A 57 -7.12 37.90 -9.40
C ARG A 57 -6.72 38.43 -8.04
N THR A 58 -7.42 39.46 -7.57
CA THR A 58 -7.11 40.23 -6.34
C THR A 58 -7.17 39.39 -5.07
N TRP A 59 -7.91 38.26 -5.04
CA TRP A 59 -7.95 37.35 -3.90
C TRP A 59 -6.61 36.65 -3.60
N LEU A 60 -5.61 36.76 -4.47
CA LEU A 60 -4.24 36.29 -4.20
C LEU A 60 -3.39 37.31 -3.44
N VAL A 61 -3.84 38.59 -3.37
CA VAL A 61 -3.12 39.68 -2.65
C VAL A 61 -2.89 39.36 -1.17
N PRO A 62 -3.87 38.81 -0.41
CA PRO A 62 -3.65 38.45 0.99
C PRO A 62 -2.51 37.46 1.18
N LEU A 63 -2.31 36.51 0.24
CA LEU A 63 -1.17 35.57 0.30
C LEU A 63 0.17 36.25 0.11
N ALA A 64 0.26 37.24 -0.79
CA ALA A 64 1.46 38.06 -0.95
C ALA A 64 1.78 38.83 0.33
N ILE A 65 0.78 39.46 0.94
CA ILE A 65 0.93 40.19 2.21
C ILE A 65 1.40 39.24 3.33
N LEU A 66 0.83 38.02 3.42
CA LEU A 66 1.19 37.04 4.43
C LEU A 66 2.60 36.48 4.21
N LEU A 67 3.07 36.34 2.97
CA LEU A 67 4.48 35.99 2.69
C LEU A 67 5.44 37.07 3.18
N VAL A 68 5.14 38.33 2.90
CA VAL A 68 5.93 39.47 3.38
C VAL A 68 5.91 39.57 4.92
N ALA A 69 4.71 39.41 5.52
CA ALA A 69 4.55 39.37 6.97
C ALA A 69 5.34 38.21 7.60
N GLY A 70 5.44 37.07 6.91
CA GLY A 70 6.28 35.95 7.33
C GLY A 70 7.76 36.30 7.48
N PHE A 71 8.33 37.07 6.52
CA PHE A 71 9.68 37.58 6.64
C PHE A 71 9.81 38.62 7.77
N ALA A 72 8.83 39.51 7.94
CA ALA A 72 8.82 40.46 9.01
C ALA A 72 8.77 39.79 10.41
N CYS A 73 7.96 38.76 10.58
CA CYS A 73 7.86 37.99 11.81
C CYS A 73 9.20 37.38 12.26
N ILE A 74 10.01 36.92 11.32
CA ILE A 74 11.33 36.33 11.63
C ILE A 74 12.30 37.37 12.21
N SER A 75 12.11 38.67 11.89
CA SER A 75 12.96 39.75 12.32
C SER A 75 12.62 40.30 13.72
N ILE A 76 11.52 39.86 14.33
CA ILE A 76 11.13 40.24 15.69
C ILE A 76 12.18 39.75 16.68
N ALA A 77 12.68 40.69 17.53
CA ALA A 77 13.72 40.40 18.49
C ALA A 77 13.25 39.49 19.63
N GLU A 78 12.07 39.76 20.16
CA GLU A 78 11.50 39.00 21.26
C GLU A 78 11.07 37.58 20.80
N ARG A 79 11.63 36.55 21.44
CA ARG A 79 11.43 35.15 21.06
C ARG A 79 9.95 34.72 21.17
N THR A 80 9.28 35.13 22.24
CA THR A 80 7.88 34.72 22.49
C THR A 80 6.93 35.34 21.47
N LEU A 81 7.10 36.61 21.18
CA LEU A 81 6.30 37.33 20.18
C LEU A 81 6.61 36.83 18.77
N ARG A 82 7.88 36.61 18.42
CA ARG A 82 8.28 35.99 17.15
C ARG A 82 7.63 34.65 16.95
N ALA A 83 7.71 33.73 17.93
CA ALA A 83 7.12 32.41 17.86
C ALA A 83 5.59 32.49 17.64
N ARG A 84 4.87 33.37 18.36
CA ARG A 84 3.42 33.56 18.18
C ARG A 84 3.10 34.14 16.80
N ALA A 85 3.85 35.11 16.33
CA ALA A 85 3.66 35.72 15.02
C ALA A 85 3.91 34.71 13.89
N MET A 86 4.95 33.90 13.96
CA MET A 86 5.25 32.83 12.99
C MET A 86 4.13 31.78 12.95
N ILE A 87 3.59 31.38 14.11
CA ILE A 87 2.47 30.45 14.20
C ILE A 87 1.22 31.09 13.56
N ALA A 88 0.89 32.32 13.91
CA ALA A 88 -0.31 33.00 13.41
C ALA A 88 -0.24 33.20 11.88
N VAL A 89 0.84 33.78 11.37
CA VAL A 89 1.00 34.02 9.93
C VAL A 89 1.08 32.70 9.14
N GLY A 90 1.78 31.70 9.65
CA GLY A 90 1.84 30.40 9.02
C GLY A 90 0.48 29.69 8.96
N ALA A 91 -0.27 29.71 10.07
CA ALA A 91 -1.63 29.15 10.12
C ALA A 91 -2.60 29.91 9.22
N LEU A 92 -2.62 31.24 9.31
CA LEU A 92 -3.52 32.09 8.50
C LEU A 92 -3.22 31.94 7.01
N GLY A 93 -1.95 31.92 6.61
CA GLY A 93 -1.56 31.76 5.20
C GLY A 93 -1.98 30.41 4.64
N PHE A 94 -1.74 29.35 5.40
CA PHE A 94 -2.13 27.99 5.00
C PHE A 94 -3.64 27.83 4.93
N LEU A 95 -4.38 28.27 5.96
CA LEU A 95 -5.83 28.19 6.00
C LEU A 95 -6.50 29.06 4.93
N TYR A 96 -5.99 30.27 4.70
CA TYR A 96 -6.51 31.16 3.66
C TYR A 96 -6.32 30.55 2.26
N LEU A 97 -5.15 29.96 1.98
CA LEU A 97 -4.88 29.30 0.71
C LEU A 97 -5.85 28.13 0.47
N LEU A 98 -6.11 27.32 1.48
CA LEU A 98 -7.11 26.24 1.39
C LEU A 98 -8.54 26.81 1.22
N ALA A 99 -8.93 27.78 2.07
CA ALA A 99 -10.27 28.40 2.01
C ALA A 99 -10.54 29.01 0.63
N GLN A 100 -9.59 29.76 0.08
CA GLN A 100 -9.67 30.34 -1.25
C GLN A 100 -9.79 29.26 -2.34
N GLY A 101 -9.00 28.17 -2.23
CA GLY A 101 -9.05 27.06 -3.17
C GLY A 101 -10.41 26.34 -3.19
N PHE A 102 -11.09 26.20 -2.04
CA PHE A 102 -12.43 25.63 -1.95
C PHE A 102 -13.54 26.61 -2.30
N ALA A 103 -13.32 27.90 -2.06
CA ALA A 103 -14.31 28.94 -2.28
C ALA A 103 -14.51 29.29 -3.76
N ILE A 104 -13.44 29.24 -4.56
CA ILE A 104 -13.45 29.67 -5.96
C ILE A 104 -13.08 28.50 -6.86
N GLY A 105 -13.98 28.16 -7.79
CA GLY A 105 -13.79 27.06 -8.76
C GLY A 105 -13.90 27.53 -10.21
N PRO A 106 -13.98 26.58 -11.16
CA PRO A 106 -14.10 26.85 -12.60
C PRO A 106 -15.35 27.61 -12.99
N ARG A 107 -16.41 27.56 -12.15
CA ARG A 107 -17.68 28.26 -12.38
C ARG A 107 -17.82 29.54 -11.53
N GLY A 108 -16.74 30.04 -10.93
CA GLY A 108 -16.75 31.13 -9.96
C GLY A 108 -16.87 30.65 -8.52
N LEU A 109 -17.60 31.38 -7.66
CA LEU A 109 -17.78 31.03 -6.25
C LEU A 109 -18.58 29.73 -6.10
N SER A 110 -18.05 28.78 -5.32
CA SER A 110 -18.60 27.42 -5.15
C SER A 110 -19.92 27.37 -4.38
N HIS A 111 -20.22 28.43 -3.59
CA HIS A 111 -21.40 28.47 -2.71
C HIS A 111 -22.25 29.75 -2.90
N ALA A 112 -23.59 29.60 -2.97
CA ALA A 112 -24.50 30.71 -3.18
C ALA A 112 -24.41 31.81 -2.11
N TRP A 113 -24.13 31.44 -0.84
CA TRP A 113 -23.93 32.42 0.23
C TRP A 113 -22.67 33.27 0.06
N LEU A 114 -21.60 32.71 -0.56
CA LEU A 114 -20.40 33.48 -0.92
C LEU A 114 -20.69 34.47 -2.05
N VAL A 115 -21.52 34.09 -3.03
CA VAL A 115 -21.96 34.98 -4.09
C VAL A 115 -22.77 36.14 -3.53
N ALA A 116 -23.67 35.86 -2.55
CA ALA A 116 -24.45 36.89 -1.87
C ALA A 116 -23.59 37.88 -1.05
N LEU A 117 -22.47 37.36 -0.46
CA LEU A 117 -21.59 38.18 0.40
C LEU A 117 -20.53 38.95 -0.40
N LEU A 118 -19.93 38.36 -1.43
CA LEU A 118 -18.78 38.88 -2.14
C LEU A 118 -19.10 39.38 -3.56
N GLY A 119 -20.34 39.16 -4.02
CA GLY A 119 -20.73 39.41 -5.41
C GLY A 119 -20.24 38.31 -6.38
N PRO A 120 -20.71 38.33 -7.63
CA PRO A 120 -20.29 37.37 -8.64
C PRO A 120 -18.82 37.58 -9.04
N VAL A 121 -18.02 36.56 -8.99
CA VAL A 121 -16.63 36.57 -9.49
C VAL A 121 -16.65 36.14 -10.94
N SER A 122 -16.24 37.01 -11.84
CA SER A 122 -16.27 36.82 -13.30
C SER A 122 -15.13 35.92 -13.85
N VAL A 123 -14.13 35.65 -13.01
CA VAL A 123 -12.92 34.93 -13.44
C VAL A 123 -12.90 33.55 -12.78
N ALA A 124 -12.97 32.52 -13.61
CA ALA A 124 -12.83 31.12 -13.18
C ALA A 124 -11.38 30.80 -12.76
N GLN A 125 -11.23 29.89 -11.80
CA GLN A 125 -9.91 29.31 -11.49
C GLN A 125 -9.99 27.79 -11.52
N THR A 126 -8.89 27.18 -11.97
CA THR A 126 -8.64 25.73 -11.90
C THR A 126 -7.99 25.37 -10.57
N GLY A 127 -7.69 24.09 -10.36
CA GLY A 127 -7.02 23.62 -9.16
C GLY A 127 -5.66 24.29 -8.91
N LEU A 128 -5.19 24.19 -7.68
CA LEU A 128 -3.91 24.75 -7.22
C LEU A 128 -2.72 24.01 -7.86
N GLY A 129 -1.78 24.76 -8.42
CA GLY A 129 -0.58 24.26 -9.07
C GLY A 129 0.66 24.28 -8.19
N LEU A 130 1.83 24.20 -8.84
CA LEU A 130 3.14 24.17 -8.17
C LEU A 130 3.42 25.41 -7.33
N GLY A 131 3.09 26.59 -7.83
CA GLY A 131 3.30 27.84 -7.08
C GLY A 131 2.52 27.86 -5.77
N ALA A 132 1.26 27.42 -5.82
CA ALA A 132 0.43 27.30 -4.63
C ALA A 132 0.94 26.21 -3.67
N ALA A 133 1.45 25.09 -4.17
CA ALA A 133 2.03 24.03 -3.36
C ALA A 133 3.29 24.51 -2.61
N PHE A 134 4.17 25.28 -3.26
CA PHE A 134 5.34 25.88 -2.61
C PHE A 134 4.93 26.92 -1.55
N ALA A 135 3.91 27.74 -1.81
CA ALA A 135 3.38 28.68 -0.82
C ALA A 135 2.75 27.93 0.39
N ALA A 136 1.97 26.87 0.14
CA ALA A 136 1.42 26.01 1.19
C ALA A 136 2.51 25.40 2.07
N ALA A 137 3.57 24.86 1.45
CA ALA A 137 4.71 24.31 2.16
C ALA A 137 5.43 25.38 2.99
N ALA A 138 5.62 26.59 2.45
CA ALA A 138 6.25 27.70 3.17
C ALA A 138 5.45 28.10 4.41
N PHE A 139 4.14 28.26 4.30
CA PHE A 139 3.28 28.58 5.44
C PHE A 139 3.23 27.45 6.48
N ALA A 140 3.13 26.20 6.05
CA ALA A 140 3.15 25.05 6.96
C ALA A 140 4.50 24.94 7.70
N MET A 141 5.64 25.20 7.02
CA MET A 141 6.95 25.17 7.64
C MET A 141 7.21 26.40 8.53
N LEU A 142 6.65 27.56 8.20
CA LEU A 142 6.66 28.72 9.08
C LEU A 142 5.92 28.43 10.39
N PHE A 143 4.74 27.83 10.29
CA PHE A 143 3.97 27.36 11.44
C PHE A 143 4.76 26.36 12.29
N ALA A 144 5.37 25.35 11.67
CA ALA A 144 6.15 24.32 12.35
C ALA A 144 7.36 24.91 13.11
N THR A 145 8.10 25.83 12.45
CA THR A 145 9.25 26.48 13.07
C THR A 145 8.84 27.41 14.21
N GLY A 146 7.68 28.08 14.12
CA GLY A 146 7.10 28.86 15.19
C GLY A 146 6.75 28.01 16.44
N ILE A 147 6.17 26.84 16.24
CA ILE A 147 5.88 25.87 17.31
C ILE A 147 7.18 25.38 17.98
N ALA A 148 8.23 25.11 17.19
CA ALA A 148 9.53 24.72 17.72
C ALA A 148 10.16 25.83 18.56
N GLU A 149 10.08 27.09 18.12
CA GLU A 149 10.58 28.25 18.91
C GLU A 149 9.83 28.44 20.23
N ARG A 150 8.54 28.06 20.27
CA ARG A 150 7.74 28.06 21.51
C ARG A 150 8.15 26.98 22.50
N GLY A 151 9.02 26.04 22.07
CA GLY A 151 9.55 24.98 22.92
C GLY A 151 8.98 23.57 22.67
N ALA A 152 8.02 23.43 21.75
CA ALA A 152 7.57 22.11 21.36
C ALA A 152 8.73 21.30 20.71
N PHE A 153 8.64 19.98 20.77
CA PHE A 153 9.66 19.06 20.24
C PHE A 153 11.07 19.32 20.79
N ARG A 154 11.17 19.75 22.06
CA ARG A 154 12.43 20.16 22.71
C ARG A 154 13.15 21.29 21.94
N GLY A 155 12.41 22.11 21.20
CA GLY A 155 12.94 23.21 20.39
C GLY A 155 13.66 22.77 19.12
N ASP A 156 13.52 21.53 18.68
CA ASP A 156 14.11 21.07 17.42
C ASP A 156 13.20 21.40 16.22
N PRO A 157 13.61 22.37 15.36
CA PRO A 157 12.80 22.78 14.22
C PRO A 157 12.71 21.71 13.13
N PHE A 158 13.69 20.82 13.00
CA PHE A 158 13.64 19.72 12.05
C PHE A 158 12.52 18.74 12.40
N VAL A 159 12.44 18.34 13.66
CA VAL A 159 11.38 17.41 14.13
C VAL A 159 10.00 18.05 13.96
N ALA A 160 9.85 19.34 14.32
CA ALA A 160 8.58 20.05 14.13
C ALA A 160 8.16 20.11 12.66
N CYS A 161 9.09 20.43 11.76
CA CYS A 161 8.83 20.44 10.31
C CYS A 161 8.43 19.05 9.79
N CYS A 162 9.11 17.99 10.24
CA CYS A 162 8.76 16.63 9.84
C CYS A 162 7.35 16.22 10.32
N VAL A 163 6.99 16.53 11.58
CA VAL A 163 5.65 16.24 12.11
C VAL A 163 4.58 16.98 11.31
N VAL A 164 4.76 18.28 11.09
CA VAL A 164 3.77 19.08 10.34
C VAL A 164 3.68 18.63 8.88
N ALA A 165 4.83 18.40 8.22
CA ALA A 165 4.86 17.94 6.83
C ALA A 165 4.12 16.61 6.65
N VAL A 166 4.45 15.59 7.45
CA VAL A 166 3.78 14.28 7.35
C VAL A 166 2.30 14.40 7.71
N SER A 167 1.95 15.22 8.73
CA SER A 167 0.54 15.43 9.11
C SER A 167 -0.26 16.08 8.00
N VAL A 168 0.27 17.13 7.36
CA VAL A 168 -0.39 17.81 6.22
C VAL A 168 -0.53 16.86 5.03
N LEU A 169 0.51 16.11 4.70
CA LEU A 169 0.46 15.14 3.60
C LEU A 169 -0.57 14.02 3.87
N VAL A 170 -0.61 13.48 5.09
CA VAL A 170 -1.60 12.46 5.48
C VAL A 170 -3.01 13.05 5.49
N ALA A 171 -3.18 14.29 5.99
CA ALA A 171 -4.47 14.98 5.95
C ALA A 171 -4.97 15.16 4.51
N THR A 172 -4.10 15.60 3.60
CA THR A 172 -4.45 15.86 2.20
C THR A 172 -4.67 14.57 1.41
N PHE A 173 -3.83 13.53 1.57
CA PHE A 173 -3.85 12.37 0.69
C PHE A 173 -4.46 11.10 1.32
N THR A 174 -4.83 11.14 2.60
CA THR A 174 -5.54 10.03 3.24
C THR A 174 -6.90 10.47 3.78
N PHE A 175 -6.96 11.56 4.60
CA PHE A 175 -8.22 11.96 5.22
C PHE A 175 -9.15 12.74 4.27
N TYR A 176 -8.62 13.65 3.44
CA TYR A 176 -9.43 14.43 2.51
C TYR A 176 -10.17 13.56 1.47
N PRO A 177 -9.53 12.57 0.82
CA PRO A 177 -10.25 11.63 -0.05
C PRO A 177 -11.35 10.85 0.67
N VAL A 178 -11.11 10.41 1.91
CA VAL A 178 -12.15 9.73 2.71
C VAL A 178 -13.30 10.69 3.04
N ALA A 179 -13.02 11.95 3.33
CA ALA A 179 -14.08 12.95 3.53
C ALA A 179 -14.86 13.22 2.24
N ALA A 180 -14.19 13.25 1.09
CA ALA A 180 -14.82 13.46 -0.20
C ALA A 180 -15.79 12.32 -0.57
N ILE A 181 -15.42 11.05 -0.33
CA ILE A 181 -16.34 9.93 -0.58
C ILE A 181 -17.56 9.97 0.33
N VAL A 182 -17.39 10.37 1.60
CA VAL A 182 -18.53 10.56 2.52
C VAL A 182 -19.43 11.70 2.05
N GLY A 183 -18.85 12.82 1.65
CA GLY A 183 -19.61 13.95 1.09
C GLY A 183 -20.40 13.55 -0.15
N GLN A 184 -19.79 12.84 -1.08
CA GLN A 184 -20.44 12.41 -2.32
C GLN A 184 -21.57 11.39 -2.09
N ALA A 185 -21.40 10.48 -1.13
CA ALA A 185 -22.43 9.50 -0.81
C ALA A 185 -23.71 10.15 -0.23
N LEU A 186 -23.55 11.27 0.49
CA LEU A 186 -24.64 12.04 1.09
C LEU A 186 -25.28 13.06 0.14
N GLN A 187 -24.79 13.21 -1.10
CA GLN A 187 -25.37 14.11 -2.09
C GLN A 187 -26.43 13.40 -2.93
N ASP A 188 -27.52 14.13 -3.23
CA ASP A 188 -28.51 13.72 -4.23
C ASP A 188 -28.03 14.01 -5.68
N ALA A 189 -28.92 13.81 -6.66
CA ALA A 189 -28.62 14.07 -8.06
C ALA A 189 -28.37 15.57 -8.37
N HIS A 190 -28.81 16.47 -7.49
CA HIS A 190 -28.67 17.93 -7.62
C HIS A 190 -27.49 18.48 -6.80
N GLY A 191 -26.73 17.61 -6.09
CA GLY A 191 -25.61 17.99 -5.25
C GLY A 191 -26.01 18.52 -3.85
N ALA A 192 -27.30 18.45 -3.46
CA ALA A 192 -27.73 18.78 -2.13
C ALA A 192 -27.52 17.61 -1.15
N LEU A 193 -27.27 17.92 0.13
CA LEU A 193 -27.10 16.89 1.15
C LEU A 193 -28.46 16.24 1.45
N SER A 194 -28.57 14.93 1.27
CA SER A 194 -29.77 14.13 1.48
C SER A 194 -29.43 12.79 2.12
N LEU A 195 -29.97 12.57 3.32
CA LEU A 195 -29.88 11.26 3.99
C LEU A 195 -30.79 10.23 3.33
N ASP A 196 -31.91 10.66 2.75
CA ASP A 196 -32.84 9.79 2.05
C ASP A 196 -32.17 9.18 0.80
N ALA A 197 -31.48 10.01 0.00
CA ALA A 197 -30.73 9.53 -1.15
C ALA A 197 -29.63 8.52 -0.77
N PHE A 198 -28.98 8.71 0.38
CA PHE A 198 -28.02 7.75 0.91
C PHE A 198 -28.70 6.45 1.34
N SER A 199 -29.82 6.53 2.08
CA SER A 199 -30.56 5.36 2.55
C SER A 199 -31.13 4.54 1.39
N ASP A 200 -31.68 5.18 0.37
CA ASP A 200 -32.22 4.54 -0.82
C ASP A 200 -31.15 3.76 -1.61
N ARG A 201 -29.94 4.33 -1.71
CA ARG A 201 -28.80 3.66 -2.33
C ARG A 201 -28.26 2.50 -1.50
N LEU A 202 -28.26 2.64 -0.15
CA LEU A 202 -27.72 1.66 0.77
C LEU A 202 -28.64 0.44 0.94
N PHE A 203 -29.95 0.65 1.09
CA PHE A 203 -30.91 -0.40 1.41
C PHE A 203 -31.58 -1.03 0.16
N THR A 204 -30.81 -1.20 -0.91
CA THR A 204 -31.28 -1.88 -2.12
C THR A 204 -31.20 -3.42 -1.99
N PRO A 205 -32.15 -4.17 -2.58
CA PRO A 205 -32.08 -5.62 -2.62
C PRO A 205 -30.79 -6.16 -3.25
N LYS A 206 -30.24 -5.44 -4.22
CA LYS A 206 -28.97 -5.80 -4.87
C LYS A 206 -27.80 -5.89 -3.87
N ILE A 207 -27.84 -5.14 -2.78
CA ILE A 207 -26.80 -5.15 -1.73
C ILE A 207 -27.08 -6.24 -0.69
N TRP A 208 -28.34 -6.34 -0.21
CA TRP A 208 -28.67 -7.11 1.00
C TRP A 208 -29.57 -8.33 0.78
N SER A 209 -29.96 -8.65 -0.45
CA SER A 209 -30.79 -9.84 -0.71
C SER A 209 -30.15 -11.11 -0.18
N LEU A 210 -30.95 -11.97 0.45
CA LEU A 210 -30.60 -13.34 0.86
C LEU A 210 -31.19 -14.39 -0.10
N GLY A 211 -31.47 -14.02 -1.36
CA GLY A 211 -32.08 -14.90 -2.34
C GLY A 211 -31.36 -16.24 -2.55
N CYS A 212 -30.03 -16.27 -2.33
CA CYS A 212 -29.24 -17.50 -2.40
C CYS A 212 -29.65 -18.55 -1.32
N VAL A 213 -30.11 -18.11 -0.16
CA VAL A 213 -30.63 -19.04 0.89
C VAL A 213 -32.02 -19.54 0.54
N ALA A 214 -32.81 -18.74 -0.18
CA ALA A 214 -34.14 -19.05 -0.63
C ALA A 214 -34.18 -19.81 -1.99
N GLY A 215 -33.04 -20.24 -2.53
CA GLY A 215 -32.95 -20.94 -3.83
C GLY A 215 -33.14 -20.03 -5.05
N GLN A 216 -33.15 -18.71 -4.87
CA GLN A 216 -33.20 -17.73 -5.95
C GLN A 216 -31.78 -17.39 -6.46
N SER A 217 -31.70 -16.63 -7.55
CA SER A 217 -30.46 -16.30 -8.24
C SER A 217 -29.53 -15.38 -7.44
N GLY A 218 -28.74 -15.93 -6.52
CA GLY A 218 -27.62 -15.25 -5.87
C GLY A 218 -27.96 -14.41 -4.64
N CYS A 219 -26.97 -14.22 -3.79
CA CYS A 219 -27.01 -13.28 -2.66
C CYS A 219 -26.66 -11.86 -3.09
N GLY A 220 -27.05 -10.87 -2.29
CA GLY A 220 -26.62 -9.48 -2.45
C GLY A 220 -25.10 -9.34 -2.29
N VAL A 221 -24.55 -8.29 -2.93
CA VAL A 221 -23.08 -8.11 -3.02
C VAL A 221 -22.39 -7.95 -1.66
N ALA A 222 -23.10 -7.46 -0.63
CA ALA A 222 -22.56 -7.37 0.73
C ALA A 222 -22.34 -8.77 1.33
N TRP A 223 -23.33 -9.66 1.20
CA TRP A 223 -23.23 -11.04 1.66
C TRP A 223 -22.21 -11.85 0.88
N ASN A 224 -22.18 -11.69 -0.44
CA ASN A 224 -21.17 -12.32 -1.28
C ASN A 224 -19.75 -11.95 -0.81
N THR A 225 -19.52 -10.68 -0.51
CA THR A 225 -18.22 -10.17 -0.02
C THR A 225 -17.85 -10.78 1.33
N LEU A 226 -18.80 -10.82 2.28
CA LEU A 226 -18.55 -11.36 3.63
C LEU A 226 -18.34 -12.89 3.61
N ILE A 227 -19.16 -13.63 2.87
CA ILE A 227 -19.03 -15.08 2.74
C ILE A 227 -17.69 -15.44 2.12
N LEU A 228 -17.34 -14.80 0.99
CA LEU A 228 -16.06 -14.99 0.33
C LEU A 228 -14.89 -14.70 1.27
N ALA A 229 -14.96 -13.57 2.01
CA ALA A 229 -13.88 -13.16 2.90
C ALA A 229 -13.68 -14.13 4.08
N VAL A 230 -14.76 -14.63 4.68
CA VAL A 230 -14.70 -15.64 5.76
C VAL A 230 -14.12 -16.96 5.25
N LEU A 231 -14.59 -17.45 4.11
CA LEU A 231 -14.11 -18.70 3.51
C LEU A 231 -12.62 -18.58 3.13
N CYS A 232 -12.26 -17.49 2.47
CA CYS A 232 -10.88 -17.21 2.07
C CYS A 232 -9.96 -17.10 3.28
N ALA A 233 -10.33 -16.32 4.30
CA ALA A 233 -9.53 -16.15 5.51
C ALA A 233 -9.33 -17.45 6.27
N THR A 234 -10.38 -18.27 6.37
CA THR A 234 -10.30 -19.59 7.03
C THR A 234 -9.34 -20.51 6.27
N ALA A 235 -9.53 -20.65 4.96
CA ALA A 235 -8.71 -21.54 4.15
C ALA A 235 -7.24 -21.08 4.08
N SER A 236 -7.01 -19.78 3.88
CA SER A 236 -5.66 -19.20 3.84
C SER A 236 -4.93 -19.32 5.18
N THR A 237 -5.64 -19.16 6.31
CA THR A 237 -5.06 -19.32 7.65
C THR A 237 -4.71 -20.79 7.92
N ALA A 238 -5.59 -21.74 7.54
CA ALA A 238 -5.34 -23.17 7.69
C ALA A 238 -4.13 -23.62 6.85
N LEU A 239 -4.06 -23.20 5.58
CA LEU A 239 -2.90 -23.47 4.69
C LEU A 239 -1.62 -22.80 5.19
N GLY A 240 -1.69 -21.54 5.59
CA GLY A 240 -0.55 -20.82 6.16
C GLY A 240 0.00 -21.47 7.41
N LEU A 241 -0.88 -21.96 8.30
CA LEU A 241 -0.48 -22.75 9.47
C LEU A 241 0.16 -24.08 9.06
N ALA A 242 -0.42 -24.80 8.11
CA ALA A 242 0.15 -26.05 7.62
C ALA A 242 1.59 -25.85 7.09
N PHE A 243 1.81 -24.83 6.28
CA PHE A 243 3.16 -24.49 5.80
C PHE A 243 4.12 -24.10 6.92
N ALA A 244 3.67 -23.26 7.87
CA ALA A 244 4.49 -22.86 9.01
C ALA A 244 4.92 -24.09 9.86
N LEU A 245 3.99 -24.99 10.12
CA LEU A 245 4.25 -26.23 10.87
C LEU A 245 5.15 -27.20 10.09
N ILE A 246 4.95 -27.38 8.78
CA ILE A 246 5.84 -28.23 7.96
C ILE A 246 7.27 -27.71 7.99
N VAL A 247 7.47 -26.42 7.82
CA VAL A 247 8.81 -25.80 7.78
C VAL A 247 9.50 -25.87 9.14
N THR A 248 8.77 -25.67 10.24
CA THR A 248 9.37 -25.51 11.59
C THR A 248 9.36 -26.79 12.41
N ARG A 249 8.32 -27.64 12.30
CA ARG A 249 8.02 -28.75 13.21
C ARG A 249 8.11 -30.14 12.57
N THR A 250 8.60 -30.24 11.32
CA THR A 250 8.80 -31.52 10.64
C THR A 250 10.22 -31.69 10.12
N GLY A 251 10.59 -32.93 9.78
CA GLY A 251 11.85 -33.27 9.11
C GLY A 251 11.83 -33.10 7.59
N PHE A 252 10.97 -32.23 7.04
CA PHE A 252 10.85 -32.04 5.60
C PHE A 252 12.15 -31.62 4.94
N ARG A 253 12.62 -32.38 3.92
CA ARG A 253 13.95 -32.16 3.31
C ARG A 253 14.05 -30.84 2.54
N PHE A 254 12.97 -30.39 1.88
CA PHE A 254 12.97 -29.23 0.98
C PHE A 254 12.37 -27.97 1.62
N LYS A 255 12.65 -27.71 2.91
CA LYS A 255 12.12 -26.57 3.67
C LYS A 255 12.36 -25.22 2.99
N LYS A 256 13.56 -25.03 2.40
CA LYS A 256 13.91 -23.78 1.69
C LYS A 256 13.06 -23.58 0.44
N ALA A 257 12.92 -24.62 -0.37
CA ALA A 257 12.09 -24.59 -1.58
C ALA A 257 10.61 -24.33 -1.25
N LEU A 258 10.09 -25.02 -0.21
CA LEU A 258 8.73 -24.80 0.27
C LEU A 258 8.51 -23.35 0.73
N ARG A 259 9.43 -22.80 1.52
CA ARG A 259 9.37 -21.40 1.97
C ARG A 259 9.40 -20.42 0.79
N THR A 260 10.25 -20.63 -0.20
CA THR A 260 10.32 -19.79 -1.40
C THR A 260 9.02 -19.89 -2.22
N LEU A 261 8.54 -21.10 -2.46
CA LEU A 261 7.32 -21.34 -3.23
C LEU A 261 6.07 -20.75 -2.53
N SER A 262 6.01 -20.86 -1.20
CA SER A 262 4.92 -20.30 -0.41
C SER A 262 4.85 -18.77 -0.44
N VAL A 263 5.97 -18.08 -0.73
CA VAL A 263 6.04 -16.61 -0.77
C VAL A 263 5.90 -16.08 -2.20
N LEU A 264 6.13 -16.91 -3.21
CA LEU A 264 6.12 -16.52 -4.62
C LEU A 264 4.85 -15.76 -5.06
N PRO A 265 3.63 -16.14 -4.64
CA PRO A 265 2.40 -15.41 -5.04
C PRO A 265 2.31 -13.96 -4.52
N ILE A 266 3.08 -13.55 -3.51
CA ILE A 266 3.12 -12.15 -3.06
C ILE A 266 3.74 -11.22 -4.13
N ILE A 267 4.72 -11.77 -4.87
CA ILE A 267 5.47 -11.00 -5.88
C ILE A 267 4.65 -10.85 -7.16
N THR A 268 3.74 -11.78 -7.42
CA THR A 268 2.94 -11.78 -8.65
C THR A 268 1.65 -10.97 -8.49
N PRO A 269 1.22 -10.25 -9.54
CA PRO A 269 -0.09 -9.62 -9.52
C PRO A 269 -1.20 -10.67 -9.28
N PRO A 270 -2.20 -10.41 -8.41
CA PRO A 270 -3.21 -11.39 -8.03
C PRO A 270 -3.95 -12.02 -9.23
N PHE A 271 -4.25 -11.23 -10.26
CA PHE A 271 -4.95 -11.70 -11.46
C PHE A 271 -4.15 -12.69 -12.33
N VAL A 272 -2.80 -12.75 -12.17
CA VAL A 272 -1.98 -13.77 -12.87
C VAL A 272 -2.34 -15.16 -12.39
N ILE A 273 -2.66 -15.29 -11.09
CA ILE A 273 -3.16 -16.54 -10.51
C ILE A 273 -4.52 -16.87 -11.14
N GLY A 274 -5.44 -15.89 -11.22
CA GLY A 274 -6.74 -16.05 -11.87
C GLY A 274 -6.61 -16.47 -13.32
N LEU A 275 -5.69 -15.85 -14.06
CA LEU A 275 -5.43 -16.18 -15.46
C LEU A 275 -4.87 -17.60 -15.61
N GLY A 276 -3.92 -18.01 -14.77
CA GLY A 276 -3.40 -19.38 -14.74
C GLY A 276 -4.50 -20.41 -14.42
N LEU A 277 -5.41 -20.09 -13.50
CA LEU A 277 -6.58 -20.91 -13.20
C LEU A 277 -7.53 -21.05 -14.42
N ILE A 278 -7.72 -19.98 -15.20
CA ILE A 278 -8.50 -20.03 -16.46
C ILE A 278 -7.83 -20.96 -17.47
N LEU A 279 -6.50 -20.92 -17.60
CA LEU A 279 -5.78 -21.80 -18.51
C LEU A 279 -5.84 -23.27 -18.10
N ILE A 280 -5.92 -23.56 -16.81
CA ILE A 280 -5.99 -24.93 -16.30
C ILE A 280 -7.44 -25.44 -16.26
N PHE A 281 -8.38 -24.67 -15.71
CA PHE A 281 -9.74 -25.09 -15.39
C PHE A 281 -10.83 -24.38 -16.20
N GLY A 282 -10.49 -23.37 -17.00
CA GLY A 282 -11.44 -22.66 -17.85
C GLY A 282 -12.08 -23.58 -18.90
N ARG A 283 -13.09 -23.10 -19.62
CA ARG A 283 -13.82 -23.90 -20.63
C ARG A 283 -12.88 -24.54 -21.66
N SER A 284 -11.85 -23.83 -22.12
CA SER A 284 -10.79 -24.35 -23.00
C SER A 284 -9.52 -24.69 -22.20
N GLY A 285 -9.64 -25.01 -20.92
CA GLY A 285 -8.51 -25.32 -20.06
C GLY A 285 -8.08 -26.78 -20.12
N LEU A 286 -6.85 -27.04 -19.71
CA LEU A 286 -6.23 -28.37 -19.76
C LEU A 286 -7.09 -29.44 -19.08
N VAL A 287 -7.69 -29.13 -17.93
CA VAL A 287 -8.49 -30.10 -17.16
C VAL A 287 -9.79 -30.44 -17.87
N ASN A 288 -10.51 -29.46 -18.44
CA ASN A 288 -11.73 -29.71 -19.20
C ASN A 288 -11.42 -30.56 -20.46
N HIS A 289 -10.33 -30.27 -21.17
CA HIS A 289 -9.90 -31.09 -22.29
C HIS A 289 -9.54 -32.53 -21.89
N ALA A 290 -8.85 -32.69 -20.77
CA ALA A 290 -8.53 -34.02 -20.25
C ALA A 290 -9.79 -34.81 -19.84
N LEU A 291 -10.76 -34.15 -19.23
CA LEU A 291 -12.05 -34.76 -18.82
C LEU A 291 -12.90 -35.11 -20.05
N GLU A 292 -12.94 -34.27 -21.07
CA GLU A 292 -13.62 -34.52 -22.34
C GLU A 292 -12.97 -35.72 -23.06
N TRP A 293 -11.65 -35.77 -23.15
CA TRP A 293 -10.93 -36.86 -23.80
C TRP A 293 -11.06 -38.18 -23.05
N ALA A 294 -10.93 -38.16 -21.69
CA ALA A 294 -10.89 -39.41 -20.92
C ALA A 294 -12.31 -39.93 -20.54
N PHE A 295 -13.27 -39.04 -20.31
CA PHE A 295 -14.58 -39.39 -19.73
C PHE A 295 -15.77 -38.87 -20.54
N HIS A 296 -15.54 -38.20 -21.68
CA HIS A 296 -16.56 -37.57 -22.52
C HIS A 296 -17.48 -36.60 -21.77
N ILE A 297 -16.92 -35.89 -20.73
CA ILE A 297 -17.63 -34.89 -19.97
C ILE A 297 -17.53 -33.54 -20.72
N GLU A 298 -18.70 -32.94 -21.00
CA GLU A 298 -18.74 -31.62 -21.68
C GLU A 298 -18.00 -30.55 -20.88
N PRO A 299 -17.26 -29.64 -21.57
CA PRO A 299 -16.51 -28.55 -20.91
C PRO A 299 -17.41 -27.63 -20.10
N THR A 300 -17.17 -27.54 -18.80
CA THR A 300 -17.97 -26.77 -17.84
C THR A 300 -17.33 -25.42 -17.53
N ARG A 301 -18.10 -24.51 -16.92
CA ARG A 301 -17.63 -23.18 -16.49
C ARG A 301 -17.56 -23.05 -14.97
N TRP A 302 -17.37 -24.14 -14.24
CA TRP A 302 -17.42 -24.21 -12.78
C TRP A 302 -16.39 -23.29 -12.08
N ILE A 303 -15.28 -22.96 -12.77
CA ILE A 303 -14.23 -22.09 -12.22
C ILE A 303 -14.67 -20.62 -12.14
N TYR A 304 -15.71 -20.22 -12.87
CA TYR A 304 -16.24 -18.87 -12.79
C TYR A 304 -17.28 -18.76 -11.68
N GLY A 305 -17.20 -17.69 -10.90
CA GLY A 305 -18.06 -17.46 -9.75
C GLY A 305 -17.33 -17.63 -8.41
N LEU A 306 -18.07 -17.92 -7.35
CA LEU A 306 -17.55 -18.04 -5.98
C LEU A 306 -16.37 -19.02 -5.89
N SER A 307 -16.47 -20.19 -6.53
CA SER A 307 -15.44 -21.24 -6.45
C SER A 307 -14.09 -20.79 -6.98
N GLY A 308 -14.07 -20.20 -8.16
CA GLY A 308 -12.82 -19.74 -8.77
C GLY A 308 -12.22 -18.52 -8.06
N VAL A 309 -13.06 -17.56 -7.67
CA VAL A 309 -12.60 -16.41 -6.91
C VAL A 309 -12.01 -16.84 -5.57
N LEU A 310 -12.68 -17.76 -4.86
CA LEU A 310 -12.20 -18.31 -3.60
C LEU A 310 -10.84 -19.01 -3.76
N ILE A 311 -10.72 -19.90 -4.74
CA ILE A 311 -9.44 -20.59 -5.01
C ILE A 311 -8.35 -19.58 -5.32
N ALA A 312 -8.59 -18.61 -6.22
CA ALA A 312 -7.61 -17.60 -6.58
C ALA A 312 -7.17 -16.75 -5.37
N GLN A 313 -8.12 -16.32 -4.54
CA GLN A 313 -7.82 -15.55 -3.33
C GLN A 313 -7.05 -16.37 -2.29
N VAL A 314 -7.40 -17.64 -2.10
CA VAL A 314 -6.66 -18.55 -1.21
C VAL A 314 -5.21 -18.66 -1.66
N PHE A 315 -4.95 -18.80 -2.98
CA PHE A 315 -3.58 -18.80 -3.50
C PHE A 315 -2.86 -17.47 -3.28
N ALA A 316 -3.53 -16.35 -3.51
CA ALA A 316 -2.96 -15.02 -3.38
C ALA A 316 -2.63 -14.65 -1.91
N PHE A 317 -3.45 -15.07 -0.95
CA PHE A 317 -3.37 -14.61 0.45
C PHE A 317 -2.80 -15.62 1.44
N THR A 318 -2.70 -16.92 1.09
CA THR A 318 -1.99 -17.93 1.90
C THR A 318 -0.55 -17.50 2.24
N PRO A 319 0.25 -16.89 1.34
CA PRO A 319 1.58 -16.40 1.69
C PRO A 319 1.60 -15.39 2.83
N ILE A 320 0.59 -14.51 2.91
CA ILE A 320 0.47 -13.50 3.97
C ILE A 320 0.21 -14.20 5.31
N ALA A 321 -0.74 -15.14 5.34
CA ALA A 321 -1.00 -15.96 6.52
C ALA A 321 0.24 -16.75 6.95
N PHE A 322 0.95 -17.36 6.01
CA PHE A 322 2.18 -18.10 6.28
C PHE A 322 3.27 -17.23 6.92
N LEU A 323 3.52 -16.02 6.39
CA LEU A 323 4.54 -15.10 6.94
C LEU A 323 4.22 -14.65 8.38
N VAL A 324 2.94 -14.43 8.68
CA VAL A 324 2.49 -14.14 10.04
C VAL A 324 2.70 -15.35 10.96
N LEU A 325 2.25 -16.52 10.51
CA LEU A 325 2.19 -17.72 11.35
C LEU A 325 3.56 -18.37 11.55
N ILE A 326 4.48 -18.28 10.59
CA ILE A 326 5.84 -18.82 10.77
C ILE A 326 6.55 -18.11 11.93
N GLY A 327 6.42 -16.78 12.04
CA GLY A 327 6.96 -16.02 13.18
C GLY A 327 6.32 -16.39 14.51
N VAL A 328 5.02 -16.69 14.51
CA VAL A 328 4.30 -17.14 15.72
C VAL A 328 4.76 -18.53 16.16
N VAL A 329 4.88 -19.47 15.21
CA VAL A 329 5.31 -20.85 15.50
C VAL A 329 6.77 -20.91 15.94
N GLU A 330 7.66 -20.12 15.31
CA GLU A 330 9.08 -20.01 15.71
C GLU A 330 9.24 -19.28 17.05
N GLY A 331 8.27 -18.46 17.46
CA GLY A 331 8.28 -17.72 18.73
C GLY A 331 7.86 -18.52 19.95
N ILE A 332 7.37 -19.75 19.79
CA ILE A 332 7.05 -20.64 20.92
C ILE A 332 8.35 -21.17 21.53
N ALA A 333 8.56 -20.94 22.83
CA ALA A 333 9.73 -21.39 23.53
C ALA A 333 9.76 -22.94 23.60
N PRO A 334 10.80 -23.61 23.07
CA PRO A 334 10.92 -25.07 23.13
C PRO A 334 10.87 -25.62 24.56
N SER A 335 11.38 -24.88 25.55
CA SER A 335 11.36 -25.26 26.96
C SER A 335 9.94 -25.54 27.52
N LEU A 336 8.92 -24.85 27.01
CA LEU A 336 7.51 -25.13 27.41
C LEU A 336 7.04 -26.49 26.89
N GLU A 337 7.46 -26.87 25.69
CA GLU A 337 7.11 -28.15 25.08
C GLU A 337 7.93 -29.31 25.73
N GLU A 338 9.20 -29.07 26.04
CA GLU A 338 10.07 -30.02 26.76
C GLU A 338 9.54 -30.24 28.19
N ALA A 339 9.11 -29.18 28.90
CA ALA A 339 8.51 -29.31 30.21
C ALA A 339 7.24 -30.18 30.22
N ALA A 340 6.39 -30.03 29.17
CA ALA A 340 5.23 -30.90 29.04
C ALA A 340 5.62 -32.37 28.82
N GLN A 341 6.64 -32.62 27.98
CA GLN A 341 7.13 -33.98 27.72
C GLN A 341 7.78 -34.61 28.99
N THR A 342 8.46 -33.84 29.83
CA THR A 342 8.97 -34.32 31.13
C THR A 342 7.85 -34.72 32.07
N LEU A 343 6.68 -34.07 31.96
CA LEU A 343 5.43 -34.43 32.66
C LEU A 343 4.65 -35.57 31.98
N ARG A 344 5.31 -36.33 31.07
CA ARG A 344 4.73 -37.47 30.31
C ARG A 344 3.60 -37.10 29.35
N ALA A 345 3.48 -35.81 28.94
CA ALA A 345 2.58 -35.48 27.85
C ALA A 345 3.10 -36.05 26.52
N ASP A 346 2.25 -36.73 25.78
CA ASP A 346 2.56 -37.18 24.44
C ASP A 346 2.62 -36.00 23.45
N ARG A 347 3.04 -36.26 22.23
CA ARG A 347 3.17 -35.21 21.17
C ARG A 347 1.82 -34.54 20.87
N LEU A 348 0.70 -35.29 20.94
CA LEU A 348 -0.61 -34.73 20.64
C LEU A 348 -1.07 -33.80 21.75
N ARG A 349 -0.91 -34.20 23.01
CA ARG A 349 -1.24 -33.36 24.18
C ARG A 349 -0.35 -32.12 24.22
N THR A 350 0.96 -32.25 24.01
CA THR A 350 1.88 -31.10 23.92
C THR A 350 1.41 -30.13 22.84
N PHE A 351 1.03 -30.63 21.68
CA PHE A 351 0.56 -29.77 20.59
C PHE A 351 -0.78 -29.08 20.90
N VAL A 352 -1.78 -29.84 21.40
CA VAL A 352 -3.16 -29.33 21.64
C VAL A 352 -3.22 -28.44 22.88
N ASP A 353 -2.53 -28.81 23.98
CA ASP A 353 -2.67 -28.13 25.26
C ASP A 353 -1.67 -26.97 25.43
N ILE A 354 -0.54 -26.95 24.72
CA ILE A 354 0.50 -25.95 24.82
C ILE A 354 0.69 -25.18 23.53
N SER A 355 1.11 -25.85 22.45
CA SER A 355 1.52 -25.14 21.22
C SER A 355 0.34 -24.43 20.56
N LEU A 356 -0.81 -25.10 20.38
CA LEU A 356 -1.99 -24.54 19.71
C LEU A 356 -2.63 -23.36 20.49
N PRO A 357 -2.81 -23.41 21.83
CA PRO A 357 -3.29 -22.25 22.58
C PRO A 357 -2.37 -21.02 22.49
N LEU A 358 -1.06 -21.24 22.50
CA LEU A 358 -0.08 -20.16 22.33
C LEU A 358 -0.11 -19.53 20.93
N MET A 359 -0.52 -20.31 19.90
CA MET A 359 -0.68 -19.81 18.52
C MET A 359 -2.00 -19.04 18.32
N ARG A 360 -3.02 -19.19 19.19
CA ARG A 360 -4.37 -18.59 18.98
C ARG A 360 -4.35 -17.09 18.64
N PRO A 361 -3.59 -16.23 19.31
CA PRO A 361 -3.52 -14.81 18.93
C PRO A 361 -2.95 -14.61 17.51
N GLY A 362 -1.93 -15.40 17.16
CA GLY A 362 -1.34 -15.39 15.83
C GLY A 362 -2.30 -15.89 14.74
N LEU A 363 -3.07 -16.94 15.02
CA LEU A 363 -4.11 -17.45 14.12
C LEU A 363 -5.21 -16.41 13.89
N ALA A 364 -5.69 -15.76 14.96
CA ALA A 364 -6.66 -14.68 14.84
C ALA A 364 -6.11 -13.50 14.02
N ASN A 365 -4.83 -13.16 14.19
CA ASN A 365 -4.19 -12.11 13.40
C ASN A 365 -4.08 -12.50 11.93
N ALA A 366 -3.64 -13.70 11.61
CA ALA A 366 -3.56 -14.18 10.23
C ALA A 366 -4.93 -14.20 9.56
N PHE A 367 -5.96 -14.70 10.26
CA PHE A 367 -7.35 -14.68 9.79
C PHE A 367 -7.83 -13.26 9.48
N LEU A 368 -7.65 -12.31 10.39
CA LEU A 368 -8.14 -10.94 10.22
C LEU A 368 -7.41 -10.19 9.11
N ILE A 369 -6.10 -10.40 8.96
CA ILE A 369 -5.34 -9.80 7.84
C ILE A 369 -5.83 -10.37 6.51
N THR A 370 -5.97 -11.69 6.37
CA THR A 370 -6.44 -12.31 5.13
C THR A 370 -7.90 -11.99 4.84
N PHE A 371 -8.73 -11.80 5.86
CA PHE A 371 -10.10 -11.31 5.73
C PHE A 371 -10.15 -9.89 5.14
N ILE A 372 -9.31 -8.97 5.64
CA ILE A 372 -9.22 -7.59 5.13
C ILE A 372 -8.71 -7.59 3.69
N GLU A 373 -7.68 -8.38 3.36
CA GLU A 373 -7.16 -8.49 1.99
C GLU A 373 -8.21 -9.08 1.03
N SER A 374 -9.01 -10.06 1.47
CA SER A 374 -10.08 -10.64 0.66
C SER A 374 -11.20 -9.64 0.36
N ILE A 375 -11.66 -8.87 1.35
CA ILE A 375 -12.65 -7.80 1.15
C ILE A 375 -12.13 -6.73 0.18
N ALA A 376 -10.84 -6.41 0.28
CA ALA A 376 -10.20 -5.37 -0.52
C ALA A 376 -9.83 -5.83 -1.95
N ASP A 377 -9.92 -7.14 -2.23
CA ASP A 377 -9.51 -7.69 -3.51
C ASP A 377 -10.53 -7.32 -4.62
N PHE A 378 -9.97 -6.79 -5.69
CA PHE A 378 -10.68 -6.48 -6.91
C PHE A 378 -10.21 -7.37 -8.06
N GLY A 379 -8.93 -7.73 -8.06
CA GLY A 379 -8.26 -8.36 -9.20
C GLY A 379 -8.78 -9.75 -9.53
N ASN A 380 -8.97 -10.61 -8.52
CA ASN A 380 -9.50 -11.95 -8.75
C ASN A 380 -11.01 -11.94 -9.08
N PRO A 381 -11.86 -11.17 -8.36
CA PRO A 381 -13.29 -11.09 -8.69
C PRO A 381 -13.58 -10.56 -10.10
N ILE A 382 -12.84 -9.57 -10.62
CA ILE A 382 -13.09 -9.03 -11.97
C ILE A 382 -12.75 -10.04 -13.07
N VAL A 383 -11.77 -10.93 -12.83
CA VAL A 383 -11.32 -11.92 -13.81
C VAL A 383 -12.12 -13.23 -13.74
N LEU A 384 -12.44 -13.70 -12.53
CA LEU A 384 -13.07 -15.00 -12.28
C LEU A 384 -14.51 -14.91 -11.78
N GLY A 385 -15.01 -13.74 -11.42
CA GLY A 385 -16.31 -13.59 -10.79
C GLY A 385 -17.49 -14.00 -11.66
N GLY A 386 -17.42 -13.76 -12.98
CA GLY A 386 -18.56 -14.00 -13.86
C GLY A 386 -19.79 -13.24 -13.36
N ASN A 387 -20.85 -13.99 -12.96
CA ASN A 387 -22.06 -13.40 -12.39
C ASN A 387 -22.00 -13.21 -10.85
N PHE A 388 -20.90 -13.64 -10.21
CA PHE A 388 -20.69 -13.48 -8.76
C PHE A 388 -20.03 -12.15 -8.49
N ASN A 389 -20.83 -11.11 -8.22
CA ASN A 389 -20.36 -9.78 -7.91
C ASN A 389 -20.11 -9.63 -6.39
N VAL A 390 -19.05 -8.91 -6.05
CA VAL A 390 -18.69 -8.46 -4.71
C VAL A 390 -18.69 -6.94 -4.63
N LEU A 391 -18.62 -6.37 -3.43
CA LEU A 391 -18.66 -4.90 -3.26
C LEU A 391 -17.56 -4.19 -4.06
N SER A 392 -16.34 -4.73 -4.11
CA SER A 392 -15.23 -4.11 -4.84
C SER A 392 -15.46 -4.02 -6.35
N THR A 393 -16.06 -5.05 -6.96
CA THR A 393 -16.43 -5.04 -8.40
C THR A 393 -17.65 -4.19 -8.67
N GLU A 394 -18.64 -4.17 -7.77
CA GLU A 394 -19.83 -3.35 -7.92
C GLU A 394 -19.49 -1.84 -7.81
N VAL A 395 -18.56 -1.46 -6.93
CA VAL A 395 -18.00 -0.08 -6.88
C VAL A 395 -17.42 0.30 -8.25
N PHE A 396 -16.63 -0.57 -8.84
CA PHE A 396 -16.03 -0.34 -10.14
C PHE A 396 -17.07 -0.17 -11.24
N PHE A 397 -18.03 -1.08 -11.35
CA PHE A 397 -19.08 -0.99 -12.36
C PHE A 397 -19.99 0.23 -12.19
N SER A 398 -20.16 0.73 -10.97
CA SER A 398 -20.92 1.97 -10.72
C SER A 398 -20.19 3.22 -11.25
N VAL A 399 -18.85 3.21 -11.30
CA VAL A 399 -18.04 4.34 -11.83
C VAL A 399 -17.84 4.25 -13.34
N VAL A 400 -17.51 3.03 -13.84
CA VAL A 400 -17.07 2.83 -15.23
C VAL A 400 -18.22 2.34 -16.13
N GLY A 401 -19.28 1.79 -15.54
CA GLY A 401 -20.44 1.28 -16.25
C GLY A 401 -21.30 2.41 -16.87
N ALA A 402 -22.26 2.04 -17.68
CA ALA A 402 -23.12 2.96 -18.45
C ALA A 402 -23.90 3.97 -17.58
N GLN A 403 -24.13 3.68 -16.28
CA GLN A 403 -24.89 4.53 -15.38
C GLN A 403 -24.07 5.69 -14.81
N LEU A 404 -22.73 5.59 -14.73
CA LEU A 404 -21.81 6.60 -14.17
C LEU A 404 -22.30 7.17 -12.82
N ASP A 405 -22.85 6.31 -11.94
CA ASP A 405 -23.44 6.72 -10.65
C ASP A 405 -22.37 6.82 -9.56
N GLN A 406 -21.76 7.98 -9.46
CA GLN A 406 -20.75 8.28 -8.44
C GLN A 406 -21.31 8.22 -7.00
N GLY A 407 -22.57 8.61 -6.79
CA GLY A 407 -23.22 8.55 -5.48
C GLY A 407 -23.39 7.11 -4.99
N ARG A 408 -23.82 6.21 -5.88
CA ARG A 408 -23.90 4.76 -5.59
C ARG A 408 -22.53 4.18 -5.32
N ALA A 409 -21.54 4.47 -6.17
CA ALA A 409 -20.18 4.02 -5.98
C ALA A 409 -19.58 4.48 -4.64
N ALA A 410 -19.85 5.72 -4.24
CA ALA A 410 -19.46 6.28 -2.95
C ALA A 410 -20.15 5.55 -1.78
N THR A 411 -21.46 5.30 -1.87
CA THR A 411 -22.21 4.55 -0.84
C THR A 411 -21.67 3.13 -0.65
N LEU A 412 -21.43 2.39 -1.75
CA LEU A 412 -20.84 1.06 -1.71
C LEU A 412 -19.40 1.09 -1.17
N GLY A 413 -18.63 2.12 -1.53
CA GLY A 413 -17.28 2.34 -1.02
C GLY A 413 -17.26 2.58 0.49
N ILE A 414 -18.21 3.35 1.03
CA ILE A 414 -18.37 3.53 2.49
C ILE A 414 -18.73 2.21 3.17
N LEU A 415 -19.64 1.43 2.60
CA LEU A 415 -19.98 0.11 3.16
C LEU A 415 -18.78 -0.82 3.21
N LEU A 416 -18.00 -0.87 2.13
CA LEU A 416 -16.76 -1.64 2.06
C LEU A 416 -15.72 -1.15 3.08
N LEU A 417 -15.59 0.18 3.23
CA LEU A 417 -14.72 0.81 4.23
C LEU A 417 -15.15 0.44 5.65
N LEU A 418 -16.45 0.45 5.95
CA LEU A 418 -16.98 0.08 7.26
C LEU A 418 -16.66 -1.38 7.60
N PHE A 419 -16.81 -2.31 6.65
CA PHE A 419 -16.44 -3.71 6.87
C PHE A 419 -14.93 -3.86 7.16
N ALA A 420 -14.08 -3.18 6.40
CA ALA A 420 -12.63 -3.21 6.61
C ALA A 420 -12.21 -2.57 7.94
N LEU A 421 -12.81 -1.42 8.29
CA LEU A 421 -12.54 -0.76 9.58
C LEU A 421 -13.05 -1.58 10.77
N ALA A 422 -14.22 -2.23 10.65
CA ALA A 422 -14.72 -3.13 11.70
C ALA A 422 -13.74 -4.28 11.94
N ALA A 423 -13.26 -4.94 10.87
CA ALA A 423 -12.26 -5.99 10.96
C ALA A 423 -10.94 -5.48 11.57
N PHE A 424 -10.49 -4.29 11.19
CA PHE A 424 -9.29 -3.66 11.75
C PHE A 424 -9.43 -3.32 13.25
N VAL A 425 -10.59 -2.81 13.66
CA VAL A 425 -10.88 -2.54 15.09
C VAL A 425 -10.91 -3.84 15.89
N VAL A 426 -11.53 -4.90 15.36
CA VAL A 426 -11.53 -6.24 15.97
C VAL A 426 -10.09 -6.74 16.10
N GLN A 427 -9.28 -6.65 15.03
CA GLN A 427 -7.87 -7.01 15.05
C GLN A 427 -7.12 -6.29 16.17
N ARG A 428 -7.28 -4.97 16.28
CA ARG A 428 -6.60 -4.16 17.31
C ARG A 428 -7.04 -4.54 18.73
N ARG A 429 -8.32 -4.86 18.94
CA ARG A 429 -8.85 -5.29 20.25
C ARG A 429 -8.36 -6.69 20.65
N VAL A 430 -8.32 -7.62 19.69
CA VAL A 430 -7.87 -8.99 19.94
C VAL A 430 -6.37 -9.05 20.20
N LEU A 431 -5.56 -8.31 19.42
CA LEU A 431 -4.09 -8.29 19.54
C LEU A 431 -3.57 -7.35 20.63
N GLY A 432 -4.27 -6.25 20.92
CA GLY A 432 -3.77 -5.17 21.79
C GLY A 432 -3.62 -5.53 23.27
N ARG A 433 -4.04 -6.72 23.70
CA ARG A 433 -4.04 -7.14 25.10
C ARG A 433 -3.16 -8.34 25.45
N LYS A 434 -2.56 -9.04 24.46
CA LYS A 434 -1.82 -10.28 24.73
C LYS A 434 -0.56 -10.36 23.85
N VAL A 435 0.45 -9.57 24.19
CA VAL A 435 1.82 -9.82 23.72
C VAL A 435 2.47 -10.78 24.71
N TYR A 436 2.64 -12.04 24.32
CA TYR A 436 3.50 -12.95 25.06
C TYR A 436 4.95 -12.61 24.71
N THR A 437 5.56 -11.75 25.53
CA THR A 437 7.01 -11.57 25.51
C THR A 437 7.61 -12.66 26.40
N SER A 438 8.52 -13.46 25.85
CA SER A 438 9.34 -14.33 26.69
C SER A 438 10.15 -13.46 27.63
N MET A 439 9.96 -13.63 28.95
CA MET A 439 10.64 -12.85 29.98
C MET A 439 12.15 -13.15 30.07
N THR A 440 12.62 -14.18 29.40
CA THR A 440 14.04 -14.55 29.41
C THR A 440 14.69 -14.05 28.11
N GLY A 441 15.43 -12.96 28.19
CA GLY A 441 16.25 -12.43 27.10
C GLY A 441 17.39 -13.33 26.63
N LYS A 442 17.46 -14.59 27.07
CA LYS A 442 18.34 -15.64 26.57
C LYS A 442 17.55 -16.48 25.57
N GLY A 443 18.05 -16.57 24.34
CA GLY A 443 17.49 -17.48 23.32
C GLY A 443 17.44 -18.90 23.88
N ASP A 444 16.24 -19.48 23.89
CA ASP A 444 16.02 -20.86 24.32
C ASP A 444 16.78 -21.80 23.37
N ALA A 445 17.70 -22.58 23.90
CA ALA A 445 18.61 -23.46 23.12
C ALA A 445 17.96 -24.80 22.76
N GLY A 446 16.67 -25.00 23.08
CA GLY A 446 15.96 -26.26 22.86
C GLY A 446 15.53 -26.49 21.41
N LEU A 447 15.22 -27.75 21.07
CA LEU A 447 14.64 -28.13 19.79
C LEU A 447 13.11 -28.15 19.88
N PRO A 448 12.40 -27.53 18.94
CA PRO A 448 10.94 -27.54 18.94
C PRO A 448 10.40 -28.97 18.83
N ALA A 449 9.32 -29.27 19.54
CA ALA A 449 8.66 -30.57 19.51
C ALA A 449 8.18 -30.92 18.09
N LEU A 450 8.38 -32.18 17.69
CA LEU A 450 7.88 -32.65 16.41
C LEU A 450 6.37 -32.79 16.43
N LEU A 451 5.73 -32.53 15.29
CA LEU A 451 4.30 -32.68 15.11
C LEU A 451 3.85 -34.13 15.38
N PRO A 452 2.67 -34.34 16.00
CA PRO A 452 2.04 -35.65 16.04
C PRO A 452 1.68 -36.13 14.63
N ASP A 453 1.73 -37.46 14.41
CA ASP A 453 1.63 -38.04 13.05
C ASP A 453 0.31 -37.70 12.34
N GLY A 454 -0.81 -37.60 13.06
CA GLY A 454 -2.09 -37.18 12.52
C GLY A 454 -2.05 -35.75 12.00
N ALA A 455 -1.55 -34.81 12.81
CA ALA A 455 -1.42 -33.40 12.42
C ALA A 455 -0.41 -33.24 11.26
N ARG A 456 0.67 -34.00 11.29
CA ARG A 456 1.66 -34.00 10.20
C ARG A 456 1.03 -34.43 8.88
N ARG A 457 0.27 -35.54 8.85
CA ARG A 457 -0.43 -36.03 7.66
C ARG A 457 -1.46 -35.00 7.16
N ALA A 458 -2.23 -34.39 8.05
CA ALA A 458 -3.19 -33.34 7.70
C ALA A 458 -2.49 -32.12 7.07
N CYS A 459 -1.36 -31.66 7.63
CA CYS A 459 -0.59 -30.57 7.06
C CYS A 459 -0.07 -30.90 5.64
N TYR A 460 0.43 -32.11 5.41
CA TYR A 460 0.87 -32.50 4.07
C TYR A 460 -0.30 -32.65 3.09
N ALA A 461 -1.43 -33.20 3.53
CA ALA A 461 -2.64 -33.30 2.69
C ALA A 461 -3.18 -31.96 2.23
N LEU A 462 -3.08 -30.93 3.08
CA LEU A 462 -3.46 -29.56 2.72
C LEU A 462 -2.40 -28.87 1.83
N ALA A 463 -1.11 -29.08 2.14
CA ALA A 463 -0.02 -28.36 1.48
C ALA A 463 0.28 -28.91 0.08
N LEU A 464 0.20 -30.25 -0.12
CA LEU A 464 0.60 -30.86 -1.39
C LEU A 464 -0.25 -30.45 -2.59
N PRO A 465 -1.61 -30.45 -2.54
CA PRO A 465 -2.42 -29.97 -3.64
C PRO A 465 -2.13 -28.51 -3.99
N TRP A 466 -1.95 -27.67 -2.96
CA TRP A 466 -1.61 -26.25 -3.18
C TRP A 466 -0.24 -26.08 -3.87
N ILE A 467 0.78 -26.86 -3.47
CA ILE A 467 2.12 -26.84 -4.08
C ILE A 467 2.04 -27.24 -5.55
N VAL A 468 1.37 -28.37 -5.84
CA VAL A 468 1.22 -28.88 -7.21
C VAL A 468 0.51 -27.86 -8.09
N LEU A 469 -0.60 -27.29 -7.59
CA LEU A 469 -1.38 -26.31 -8.34
C LEU A 469 -0.60 -24.99 -8.51
N THR A 470 0.17 -24.56 -7.51
CA THR A 470 1.05 -23.39 -7.65
C THR A 470 2.07 -23.61 -8.77
N ILE A 471 2.75 -24.76 -8.78
CA ILE A 471 3.71 -25.08 -9.84
C ILE A 471 3.01 -25.10 -11.21
N ALA A 472 1.83 -25.69 -11.31
CA ALA A 472 1.04 -25.74 -12.54
C ALA A 472 0.63 -24.34 -13.01
N ILE A 473 0.15 -23.46 -12.11
CA ILE A 473 -0.22 -22.07 -12.43
C ILE A 473 0.97 -21.30 -13.00
N TYR A 474 2.14 -21.39 -12.36
CA TYR A 474 3.34 -20.70 -12.87
C TYR A 474 3.86 -21.32 -14.17
N ALA A 475 3.84 -22.63 -14.28
CA ALA A 475 4.21 -23.31 -15.53
C ALA A 475 3.33 -22.87 -16.69
N THR A 476 2.00 -22.83 -16.49
CA THR A 476 1.05 -22.37 -17.52
C THR A 476 1.19 -20.87 -17.79
N ALA A 477 1.44 -20.04 -16.75
CA ALA A 477 1.66 -18.60 -16.91
C ALA A 477 2.92 -18.30 -17.73
N PHE A 478 4.00 -19.07 -17.59
CA PHE A 478 5.20 -18.89 -18.42
C PHE A 478 5.07 -19.53 -19.79
N ALA A 479 4.53 -20.76 -19.88
CA ALA A 479 4.41 -21.47 -21.14
C ALA A 479 3.31 -20.90 -22.06
N GLY A 480 2.21 -20.40 -21.49
CA GLY A 480 1.03 -19.98 -22.24
C GLY A 480 1.26 -18.80 -23.19
N GLY A 481 2.26 -17.95 -22.91
CA GLY A 481 2.67 -16.88 -23.82
C GLY A 481 3.39 -17.33 -25.10
N PHE A 482 3.87 -18.58 -25.11
CA PHE A 482 4.56 -19.19 -26.26
C PHE A 482 3.67 -20.12 -27.09
N VAL A 483 2.38 -20.17 -26.83
CA VAL A 483 1.40 -21.03 -27.48
C VAL A 483 0.46 -20.18 -28.32
N GLU A 484 0.20 -20.57 -29.58
CA GLU A 484 -0.60 -19.77 -30.53
C GLU A 484 -2.02 -19.52 -30.02
N THR A 485 -2.74 -20.57 -29.61
CA THR A 485 -4.07 -20.43 -28.97
C THR A 485 -4.25 -21.52 -27.93
N TRP A 486 -4.18 -21.13 -26.66
CA TRP A 486 -4.30 -22.06 -25.55
C TRP A 486 -5.58 -22.87 -25.61
N GLY A 487 -5.45 -24.20 -25.52
CA GLY A 487 -6.58 -25.13 -25.57
C GLY A 487 -7.11 -25.47 -26.96
N ARG A 488 -6.52 -24.90 -28.03
CA ARG A 488 -6.90 -25.21 -29.43
C ARG A 488 -5.70 -25.54 -30.30
N ASP A 489 -4.67 -24.68 -30.24
CA ASP A 489 -3.48 -24.79 -31.07
C ASP A 489 -2.24 -24.58 -30.18
N PHE A 490 -1.52 -25.66 -29.91
CA PHE A 490 -0.33 -25.64 -29.06
C PHE A 490 0.97 -25.40 -29.85
N THR A 491 0.89 -24.96 -31.11
CA THR A 491 2.08 -24.60 -31.88
C THR A 491 2.88 -23.52 -31.18
N PRO A 492 4.21 -23.68 -31.03
CA PRO A 492 5.05 -22.67 -30.40
C PRO A 492 5.10 -21.38 -31.23
N THR A 493 4.88 -20.24 -30.59
CA THR A 493 4.88 -18.92 -31.22
C THR A 493 5.48 -17.86 -30.31
N LEU A 494 6.08 -16.81 -30.92
CA LEU A 494 6.47 -15.57 -30.25
C LEU A 494 5.50 -14.41 -30.52
N ARG A 495 4.43 -14.67 -31.26
CA ARG A 495 3.48 -13.65 -31.71
C ARG A 495 2.96 -12.77 -30.56
N HIS A 496 2.62 -13.36 -29.44
CA HIS A 496 2.09 -12.63 -28.28
C HIS A 496 3.12 -11.69 -27.65
N TYR A 497 4.38 -12.14 -27.56
CA TYR A 497 5.48 -11.29 -27.08
C TYR A 497 5.81 -10.17 -28.08
N ILE A 498 5.80 -10.47 -29.40
CA ILE A 498 6.01 -9.45 -30.43
C ILE A 498 4.88 -8.42 -30.42
N LYS A 499 3.61 -8.86 -30.28
CA LYS A 499 2.47 -7.96 -30.18
C LYS A 499 2.54 -7.07 -28.93
N ALA A 500 3.03 -7.59 -27.79
CA ALA A 500 3.19 -6.84 -26.55
C ALA A 500 4.45 -5.96 -26.54
N PHE A 501 5.59 -6.52 -26.97
CA PHE A 501 6.93 -5.96 -26.78
C PHE A 501 7.77 -5.94 -28.08
N GLY A 502 7.14 -5.90 -29.24
CA GLY A 502 7.84 -5.79 -30.52
C GLY A 502 8.74 -4.55 -30.57
N ILE A 503 9.92 -4.73 -31.16
CA ILE A 503 10.87 -3.67 -31.45
C ILE A 503 11.13 -3.71 -32.95
N GLU A 504 10.95 -2.60 -33.61
CA GLU A 504 11.19 -2.44 -35.05
C GLU A 504 12.31 -1.43 -35.29
N TRP A 505 13.09 -1.63 -36.31
CA TRP A 505 14.13 -0.70 -36.74
C TRP A 505 13.59 0.14 -37.91
N GLY A 506 13.29 1.39 -37.62
CA GLY A 506 12.85 2.35 -38.67
C GLY A 506 13.98 3.24 -39.16
N PRO A 507 13.69 4.12 -40.12
CA PRO A 507 14.69 5.07 -40.67
C PRO A 507 15.34 5.99 -39.62
N ASN A 508 14.62 6.29 -38.53
CA ASN A 508 15.06 7.16 -37.46
C ASN A 508 15.59 6.40 -36.23
N GLY A 509 15.87 5.08 -36.33
CA GLY A 509 16.36 4.25 -35.25
C GLY A 509 15.34 3.26 -34.70
N MET A 510 15.52 2.84 -33.45
CA MET A 510 14.71 1.83 -32.77
C MET A 510 13.33 2.37 -32.39
N ILE A 511 12.28 1.67 -32.81
CA ILE A 511 10.87 1.99 -32.53
C ILE A 511 10.30 0.91 -31.61
N TRP A 512 9.69 1.33 -30.53
CA TRP A 512 8.96 0.48 -29.58
C TRP A 512 7.55 0.18 -30.13
N ALA A 513 7.46 -0.75 -31.06
CA ALA A 513 6.23 -1.03 -31.83
C ALA A 513 5.18 -1.81 -31.03
N GLY A 514 5.58 -2.53 -29.99
CA GLY A 514 4.67 -3.32 -29.14
C GLY A 514 3.71 -2.47 -28.33
N ALA A 515 2.43 -2.84 -28.34
CA ALA A 515 1.36 -2.10 -27.65
C ALA A 515 1.50 -2.06 -26.10
N GLY A 516 2.30 -2.93 -25.52
CA GLY A 516 2.54 -3.02 -24.09
C GLY A 516 3.62 -2.08 -23.54
N TRP A 517 4.48 -1.53 -24.40
CA TRP A 517 5.63 -0.74 -23.95
C TRP A 517 5.26 0.52 -23.17
N SER A 518 4.21 1.22 -23.59
CA SER A 518 3.77 2.45 -22.92
C SER A 518 3.39 2.17 -21.47
N SER A 519 2.50 1.20 -21.24
CA SER A 519 2.05 0.82 -19.90
C SER A 519 3.19 0.21 -19.05
N PHE A 520 4.12 -0.52 -19.67
CA PHE A 520 5.28 -1.11 -19.03
C PHE A 520 6.21 -0.02 -18.47
N TRP A 521 6.66 0.91 -19.31
CA TRP A 521 7.55 1.99 -18.89
C TRP A 521 6.90 2.96 -17.92
N THR A 522 5.61 3.27 -18.11
CA THR A 522 4.83 4.07 -17.15
C THR A 522 4.86 3.44 -15.77
N THR A 523 4.55 2.13 -15.69
CA THR A 523 4.53 1.41 -14.41
C THR A 523 5.91 1.36 -13.76
N VAL A 524 6.96 1.04 -14.51
CA VAL A 524 8.33 0.96 -13.99
C VAL A 524 8.81 2.31 -13.48
N LYS A 525 8.65 3.37 -14.29
CA LYS A 525 9.11 4.73 -13.94
C LYS A 525 8.39 5.26 -12.72
N LEU A 526 7.07 5.19 -12.69
CA LEU A 526 6.28 5.75 -11.58
C LEU A 526 6.44 4.92 -10.30
N SER A 527 6.58 3.59 -10.40
CA SER A 527 6.92 2.74 -9.24
C SER A 527 8.32 3.03 -8.70
N ALA A 528 9.30 3.27 -9.58
CA ALA A 528 10.66 3.63 -9.19
C ALA A 528 10.73 5.01 -8.50
N ILE A 529 9.82 5.93 -8.84
CA ILE A 529 9.69 7.23 -8.15
C ILE A 529 8.93 7.06 -6.83
N ALA A 530 7.84 6.30 -6.82
CA ALA A 530 7.00 6.14 -5.63
C ALA A 530 7.72 5.39 -4.49
N ALA A 531 8.50 4.36 -4.80
CA ALA A 531 9.13 3.51 -3.79
C ALA A 531 10.10 4.26 -2.84
N PRO A 532 11.06 5.08 -3.31
CA PRO A 532 11.94 5.82 -2.41
C PRO A 532 11.18 6.90 -1.60
N ILE A 533 10.17 7.54 -2.17
CA ILE A 533 9.32 8.50 -1.45
C ILE A 533 8.56 7.79 -0.33
N THR A 534 7.97 6.64 -0.61
CA THR A 534 7.29 5.78 0.39
C THR A 534 8.22 5.38 1.51
N ALA A 535 9.42 4.89 1.17
CA ALA A 535 10.42 4.48 2.15
C ALA A 535 10.89 5.65 3.03
N ALA A 536 11.13 6.81 2.43
CA ALA A 536 11.55 8.01 3.14
C ALA A 536 10.46 8.51 4.11
N LEU A 537 9.21 8.65 3.65
CA LEU A 537 8.09 9.06 4.49
C LEU A 537 7.83 8.05 5.61
N GLY A 538 7.84 6.75 5.28
CA GLY A 538 7.68 5.69 6.27
C GLY A 538 8.76 5.70 7.35
N LEU A 539 10.03 5.90 6.96
CA LEU A 539 11.16 5.99 7.90
C LEU A 539 11.09 7.24 8.78
N VAL A 540 10.74 8.39 8.21
CA VAL A 540 10.56 9.64 8.96
C VAL A 540 9.42 9.48 9.97
N ALA A 541 8.27 8.94 9.56
CA ALA A 541 7.15 8.68 10.46
C ALA A 541 7.53 7.69 11.58
N ALA A 542 8.26 6.61 11.26
CA ALA A 542 8.77 5.66 12.25
C ALA A 542 9.72 6.32 13.25
N TYR A 543 10.63 7.19 12.79
CA TYR A 543 11.53 7.98 13.66
C TYR A 543 10.73 8.85 14.63
N LEU A 544 9.72 9.58 14.13
CA LEU A 544 8.87 10.43 14.96
C LEU A 544 8.10 9.62 16.01
N LEU A 545 7.57 8.47 15.63
CA LEU A 545 6.78 7.62 16.53
C LEU A 545 7.62 6.91 17.60
N THR A 546 8.87 6.53 17.28
CA THR A 546 9.70 5.74 18.20
C THR A 546 10.62 6.58 19.08
N ARG A 547 11.11 7.72 18.57
CA ARG A 547 12.15 8.52 19.23
C ARG A 547 11.66 9.86 19.74
N GLN A 548 10.47 10.31 19.35
CA GLN A 548 9.91 11.57 19.78
C GLN A 548 8.64 11.36 20.63
N LYS A 549 8.40 12.29 21.57
CA LYS A 549 7.14 12.36 22.31
C LYS A 549 6.50 13.71 22.02
N PHE A 550 5.28 13.72 21.55
CA PHE A 550 4.54 14.93 21.23
C PHE A 550 3.04 14.77 21.43
N ALA A 551 2.35 15.90 21.66
CA ALA A 551 0.90 15.91 21.77
C ALA A 551 0.28 15.49 20.43
N GLY A 552 -0.70 14.58 20.45
CA GLY A 552 -1.32 14.05 19.25
C GLY A 552 -0.57 12.88 18.57
N GLN A 553 0.46 12.31 19.22
CA GLN A 553 1.21 11.16 18.68
C GLN A 553 0.31 9.98 18.30
N SER A 554 -0.72 9.68 19.11
CA SER A 554 -1.68 8.58 18.81
C SER A 554 -2.53 8.88 17.57
N LEU A 555 -2.91 10.14 17.36
CA LEU A 555 -3.64 10.55 16.14
C LEU A 555 -2.73 10.50 14.91
N PHE A 556 -1.48 10.92 15.06
CA PHE A 556 -0.46 10.83 14.01
C PHE A 556 -0.20 9.37 13.62
N GLU A 557 -0.04 8.48 14.60
CA GLU A 557 0.09 7.03 14.39
C GLU A 557 -1.13 6.46 13.67
N PHE A 558 -2.33 6.78 14.17
CA PHE A 558 -3.57 6.35 13.53
C PHE A 558 -3.67 6.82 12.09
N GLY A 559 -3.38 8.10 11.81
CA GLY A 559 -3.43 8.67 10.47
C GLY A 559 -2.43 8.03 9.52
N THR A 560 -1.20 7.79 9.95
CA THR A 560 -0.17 7.13 9.13
C THR A 560 -0.47 5.66 8.86
N MET A 561 -1.27 4.99 9.72
CA MET A 561 -1.67 3.58 9.57
C MET A 561 -3.03 3.42 8.89
N LEU A 562 -3.85 4.46 8.83
CA LEU A 562 -5.23 4.38 8.34
C LEU A 562 -5.32 3.86 6.90
N SER A 563 -4.41 4.27 6.02
CA SER A 563 -4.40 3.86 4.62
C SER A 563 -4.20 2.34 4.42
N PHE A 564 -3.69 1.62 5.43
CA PHE A 564 -3.64 0.15 5.40
C PHE A 564 -5.02 -0.50 5.58
N ALA A 565 -5.89 0.15 6.35
CA ALA A 565 -7.24 -0.35 6.61
C ALA A 565 -8.23 0.00 5.49
N ILE A 566 -7.88 0.94 4.60
CA ILE A 566 -8.76 1.36 3.51
C ILE A 566 -8.56 0.43 2.30
N PRO A 567 -9.61 -0.24 1.80
CA PRO A 567 -9.55 -1.04 0.58
C PRO A 567 -9.06 -0.23 -0.63
N GLY A 568 -8.28 -0.88 -1.51
CA GLY A 568 -7.71 -0.20 -2.68
C GLY A 568 -8.76 0.42 -3.60
N THR A 569 -9.90 -0.22 -3.81
CA THR A 569 -11.02 0.31 -4.59
C THR A 569 -11.60 1.57 -3.98
N VAL A 570 -11.71 1.61 -2.64
CA VAL A 570 -12.17 2.80 -1.91
C VAL A 570 -11.16 3.94 -2.06
N ILE A 571 -9.85 3.65 -1.97
CA ILE A 571 -8.81 4.67 -2.23
C ILE A 571 -8.96 5.20 -3.66
N GLY A 572 -9.08 4.33 -4.66
CA GLY A 572 -9.16 4.72 -6.06
C GLY A 572 -10.34 5.67 -6.34
N ILE A 573 -11.56 5.29 -5.91
CA ILE A 573 -12.73 6.14 -6.10
C ILE A 573 -12.65 7.43 -5.28
N SER A 574 -12.17 7.36 -4.03
CA SER A 574 -12.04 8.55 -3.19
C SER A 574 -11.05 9.57 -3.77
N TYR A 575 -9.99 9.10 -4.45
CA TYR A 575 -9.02 9.95 -5.14
C TYR A 575 -9.62 10.63 -6.36
N ILE A 576 -10.45 9.93 -7.16
CA ILE A 576 -11.19 10.58 -8.25
C ILE A 576 -12.09 11.67 -7.69
N LEU A 577 -12.90 11.37 -6.67
CA LEU A 577 -13.86 12.31 -6.10
C LEU A 577 -13.18 13.52 -5.46
N ALA A 578 -12.00 13.33 -4.85
CA ALA A 578 -11.26 14.38 -4.18
C ALA A 578 -10.39 15.23 -5.13
N PHE A 579 -9.80 14.63 -6.16
CA PHE A 579 -8.76 15.24 -6.97
C PHE A 579 -9.15 15.45 -8.44
N ASN A 580 -10.42 15.29 -8.78
CA ASN A 580 -10.98 15.65 -10.09
C ASN A 580 -11.63 17.06 -10.10
N VAL A 581 -11.64 17.70 -8.97
CA VAL A 581 -12.26 19.02 -8.74
C VAL A 581 -11.32 19.91 -7.92
N PRO A 582 -11.47 21.26 -8.02
CA PRO A 582 -10.76 22.16 -7.13
C PRO A 582 -10.98 21.79 -5.64
N PRO A 583 -10.02 22.05 -4.73
CA PRO A 583 -8.83 22.89 -4.91
C PRO A 583 -7.60 22.17 -5.49
N ILE A 584 -7.58 20.85 -5.55
CA ILE A 584 -6.41 20.07 -5.98
C ILE A 584 -6.82 19.16 -7.14
N GLU A 585 -6.47 19.53 -8.36
CA GLU A 585 -6.76 18.75 -9.56
C GLU A 585 -5.54 17.94 -9.97
N LEU A 586 -5.58 16.62 -9.75
CA LEU A 586 -4.49 15.69 -10.08
C LEU A 586 -4.93 14.58 -11.03
N THR A 587 -6.24 14.43 -11.29
CA THR A 587 -6.78 13.36 -12.14
C THR A 587 -6.20 13.45 -13.55
N GLY A 588 -5.82 12.31 -14.11
CA GLY A 588 -5.19 12.24 -15.43
C GLY A 588 -3.68 12.50 -15.44
N THR A 589 -3.07 12.84 -14.31
CA THR A 589 -1.62 13.10 -14.22
C THR A 589 -0.83 11.90 -13.67
N ALA A 590 0.47 11.83 -14.01
CA ALA A 590 1.39 10.87 -13.39
C ALA A 590 1.48 11.02 -11.85
N LEU A 591 1.28 12.24 -11.36
CA LEU A 591 1.42 12.57 -9.93
C LEU A 591 0.39 11.86 -9.07
N ILE A 592 -0.88 11.75 -9.52
CA ILE A 592 -1.91 11.06 -8.74
C ILE A 592 -1.58 9.57 -8.55
N LEU A 593 -0.99 8.93 -9.57
CA LEU A 593 -0.56 7.53 -9.52
C LEU A 593 0.60 7.34 -8.54
N VAL A 594 1.58 8.25 -8.55
CA VAL A 594 2.70 8.24 -7.60
C VAL A 594 2.20 8.44 -6.18
N VAL A 595 1.40 9.48 -5.94
CA VAL A 595 0.87 9.83 -4.61
C VAL A 595 -0.02 8.70 -4.06
N CYS A 596 -0.91 8.14 -4.87
CA CYS A 596 -1.74 7.00 -4.48
C CYS A 596 -0.88 5.81 -4.01
N ASN A 597 0.15 5.44 -4.79
CA ASN A 597 1.05 4.36 -4.41
C ASN A 597 1.87 4.68 -3.15
N VAL A 598 2.32 5.93 -2.98
CA VAL A 598 3.08 6.37 -1.80
C VAL A 598 2.24 6.21 -0.53
N PHE A 599 1.05 6.80 -0.47
CA PHE A 599 0.24 6.78 0.75
C PHE A 599 -0.36 5.40 1.04
N ARG A 600 -0.71 4.63 0.02
CA ARG A 600 -1.17 3.26 0.18
C ARG A 600 -0.11 2.34 0.78
N ASN A 601 1.16 2.47 0.36
CA ASN A 601 2.24 1.60 0.80
C ASN A 601 3.01 2.13 2.02
N MET A 602 2.83 3.41 2.41
CA MET A 602 3.52 4.06 3.53
C MET A 602 3.42 3.29 4.86
N PRO A 603 2.27 2.70 5.26
CA PRO A 603 2.15 2.00 6.54
C PRO A 603 3.12 0.84 6.71
N VAL A 604 3.47 0.16 5.62
CA VAL A 604 4.46 -0.94 5.68
C VAL A 604 5.85 -0.41 5.95
N GLY A 605 6.23 0.70 5.30
CA GLY A 605 7.47 1.41 5.59
C GLY A 605 7.56 1.87 7.05
N VAL A 606 6.47 2.41 7.59
CA VAL A 606 6.37 2.83 9.00
C VAL A 606 6.57 1.64 9.94
N ARG A 607 5.86 0.53 9.73
CA ARG A 607 5.98 -0.68 10.56
C ARG A 607 7.40 -1.28 10.51
N ALA A 608 7.98 -1.39 9.33
CA ALA A 608 9.35 -1.87 9.16
C ALA A 608 10.36 -0.97 9.86
N GLY A 609 10.17 0.35 9.74
CA GLY A 609 10.98 1.35 10.43
C GLY A 609 10.85 1.26 11.96
N ILE A 610 9.64 1.17 12.51
CA ILE A 610 9.39 1.00 13.95
C ILE A 610 10.07 -0.29 14.44
N ALA A 611 9.84 -1.42 13.79
CA ALA A 611 10.42 -2.71 14.19
C ALA A 611 11.94 -2.68 14.23
N SER A 612 12.59 -2.01 13.28
CA SER A 612 14.04 -1.90 13.23
C SER A 612 14.59 -0.88 14.24
N MET A 613 13.91 0.26 14.42
CA MET A 613 14.34 1.29 15.38
C MET A 613 14.20 0.85 16.83
N THR A 614 13.22 -0.01 17.15
CA THR A 614 13.06 -0.56 18.51
C THR A 614 14.19 -1.50 18.91
N GLN A 615 14.92 -2.06 17.93
CA GLN A 615 16.10 -2.91 18.19
C GLN A 615 17.39 -2.10 18.42
N ILE A 616 17.38 -0.80 18.11
CA ILE A 616 18.52 0.10 18.30
C ILE A 616 18.45 0.67 19.72
N ASP A 617 19.53 0.52 20.50
CA ASP A 617 19.61 1.02 21.86
C ASP A 617 19.45 2.56 21.90
N ARG A 618 18.66 3.04 22.86
CA ARG A 618 18.44 4.48 23.07
C ARG A 618 19.67 5.20 23.60
N SER A 619 20.62 4.48 24.20
CA SER A 619 21.89 5.04 24.66
C SER A 619 22.67 5.75 23.54
N LEU A 620 22.53 5.30 22.28
CA LEU A 620 23.14 5.99 21.13
C LEU A 620 22.55 7.37 20.90
N ASP A 621 21.24 7.55 21.12
CA ASP A 621 20.58 8.85 21.02
C ASP A 621 21.02 9.77 22.17
N GLU A 622 21.15 9.23 23.39
CA GLU A 622 21.59 9.95 24.58
C GLU A 622 23.04 10.39 24.44
N ALA A 623 23.94 9.50 24.00
CA ALA A 623 25.34 9.83 23.73
C ALA A 623 25.47 10.88 22.62
N SER A 624 24.64 10.82 21.60
CA SER A 624 24.65 11.83 20.54
C SER A 624 24.15 13.21 21.05
N ALA A 625 23.16 13.19 21.93
CA ALA A 625 22.64 14.44 22.53
C ALA A 625 23.66 15.10 23.44
N THR A 626 24.46 14.35 24.22
CA THR A 626 25.56 14.89 25.04
C THR A 626 26.65 15.52 24.17
N LEU A 627 26.87 15.02 22.96
CA LEU A 627 27.78 15.61 21.95
C LEU A 627 27.16 16.79 21.18
N GLY A 628 25.94 17.23 21.56
CA GLY A 628 25.25 18.36 20.93
C GLY A 628 24.64 18.06 19.55
N ALA A 629 24.54 16.77 19.15
CA ALA A 629 23.87 16.37 17.92
C ALA A 629 22.36 16.60 18.01
N ARG A 630 21.74 17.03 16.90
CA ARG A 630 20.30 17.28 16.79
C ARG A 630 19.62 16.24 15.96
N GLY A 631 18.29 16.21 15.95
CA GLY A 631 17.46 15.20 15.31
C GLY A 631 17.89 14.87 13.88
N PHE A 632 18.15 15.85 13.03
CA PHE A 632 18.62 15.61 11.66
C PHE A 632 20.00 14.93 11.61
N THR A 633 20.95 15.37 12.46
CA THR A 633 22.29 14.77 12.52
C THR A 633 22.21 13.33 13.01
N VAL A 634 21.46 13.08 14.08
CA VAL A 634 21.23 11.73 14.62
C VAL A 634 20.61 10.81 13.56
N LEU A 635 19.57 11.30 12.88
CA LEU A 635 18.89 10.53 11.83
C LEU A 635 19.86 10.18 10.69
N ARG A 636 20.61 11.16 10.19
CA ARG A 636 21.49 10.98 9.03
C ARG A 636 22.74 10.17 9.32
N THR A 637 23.40 10.42 10.45
CA THR A 637 24.75 9.87 10.72
C THR A 637 24.72 8.59 11.55
N ILE A 638 23.68 8.37 12.35
CA ILE A 638 23.59 7.22 13.26
C ILE A 638 22.48 6.27 12.80
N LEU A 639 21.23 6.76 12.77
CA LEU A 639 20.10 5.88 12.53
C LEU A 639 20.03 5.36 11.10
N LEU A 640 20.18 6.22 10.09
CA LEU A 640 20.04 5.84 8.69
C LEU A 640 21.05 4.75 8.25
N PRO A 641 22.33 4.81 8.64
CA PRO A 641 23.28 3.71 8.36
C PRO A 641 22.92 2.39 9.04
N LEU A 642 22.43 2.44 10.30
CA LEU A 642 22.00 1.25 11.03
C LEU A 642 20.69 0.67 10.48
N LEU A 643 19.82 1.51 9.94
CA LEU A 643 18.53 1.13 9.35
C LEU A 643 18.64 0.72 7.88
N LYS A 644 19.83 0.71 7.29
CA LYS A 644 20.03 0.35 5.88
C LYS A 644 19.27 -0.91 5.46
N PRO A 645 19.27 -2.03 6.21
CA PRO A 645 18.50 -3.23 5.84
C PRO A 645 16.98 -3.00 5.82
N ALA A 646 16.45 -2.20 6.76
CA ALA A 646 15.02 -1.88 6.82
C ALA A 646 14.60 -0.94 5.68
N VAL A 647 15.42 0.05 5.37
CA VAL A 647 15.18 0.97 4.23
C VAL A 647 15.07 0.18 2.93
N ILE A 648 15.93 -0.79 2.74
CA ILE A 648 15.96 -1.62 1.55
C ILE A 648 14.76 -2.55 1.47
N ALA A 649 14.44 -3.21 2.59
CA ALA A 649 13.22 -4.02 2.65
C ALA A 649 11.98 -3.16 2.32
N ALA A 650 11.90 -1.93 2.82
CA ALA A 650 10.83 -1.00 2.51
C ALA A 650 10.82 -0.58 1.03
N LEU A 651 12.00 -0.32 0.43
CA LEU A 651 12.13 0.01 -0.98
C LEU A 651 11.68 -1.14 -1.88
N VAL A 652 12.18 -2.36 -1.64
CA VAL A 652 11.80 -3.57 -2.40
C VAL A 652 10.30 -3.79 -2.31
N TYR A 653 9.77 -3.80 -1.09
CA TYR A 653 8.35 -4.01 -0.87
C TYR A 653 7.50 -2.95 -1.58
N SER A 654 7.83 -1.66 -1.41
CA SER A 654 7.08 -0.56 -2.01
C SER A 654 7.13 -0.60 -3.54
N PHE A 655 8.28 -0.93 -4.13
CA PHE A 655 8.43 -1.07 -5.57
C PHE A 655 7.57 -2.20 -6.12
N VAL A 656 7.70 -3.41 -5.56
CA VAL A 656 6.93 -4.59 -5.99
C VAL A 656 5.43 -4.36 -5.80
N ARG A 657 5.03 -3.84 -4.64
CA ARG A 657 3.63 -3.59 -4.35
C ARG A 657 3.02 -2.51 -5.25
N SER A 658 3.79 -1.48 -5.62
CA SER A 658 3.36 -0.48 -6.59
C SER A 658 3.15 -1.11 -7.97
N MET A 659 4.10 -1.91 -8.46
CA MET A 659 3.99 -2.56 -9.76
C MET A 659 2.81 -3.55 -9.86
N THR A 660 2.46 -4.21 -8.75
CA THR A 660 1.38 -5.20 -8.70
C THR A 660 0.02 -4.62 -8.32
N THR A 661 -0.05 -3.33 -8.03
CA THR A 661 -1.29 -2.64 -7.64
C THR A 661 -2.30 -2.63 -8.80
N VAL A 662 -3.54 -3.03 -8.52
CA VAL A 662 -4.68 -2.99 -9.45
C VAL A 662 -5.80 -2.13 -8.88
N SER A 663 -6.30 -2.50 -7.72
CA SER A 663 -7.57 -2.04 -7.15
C SER A 663 -7.72 -0.53 -6.98
N ALA A 664 -6.62 0.20 -6.73
CA ALA A 664 -6.66 1.66 -6.65
C ALA A 664 -6.36 2.31 -8.01
N VAL A 665 -5.37 1.77 -8.73
CA VAL A 665 -4.82 2.41 -9.95
C VAL A 665 -5.82 2.34 -11.10
N ILE A 666 -6.66 1.30 -11.16
CA ILE A 666 -7.63 1.11 -12.25
C ILE A 666 -8.61 2.27 -12.40
N PHE A 667 -8.84 3.01 -11.34
CA PHE A 667 -9.67 4.22 -11.35
C PHE A 667 -8.90 5.48 -11.77
N LEU A 668 -7.57 5.46 -11.68
CA LEU A 668 -6.71 6.65 -11.80
C LEU A 668 -5.92 6.72 -13.10
N VAL A 669 -5.90 5.63 -13.87
CA VAL A 669 -5.21 5.57 -15.17
C VAL A 669 -5.88 6.48 -16.21
N SER A 670 -5.08 6.97 -17.13
CA SER A 670 -5.52 7.77 -18.27
C SER A 670 -4.89 7.25 -19.56
N ALA A 671 -5.32 7.76 -20.70
CA ALA A 671 -4.77 7.38 -22.00
C ALA A 671 -3.24 7.61 -22.10
N GLN A 672 -2.72 8.65 -21.42
CA GLN A 672 -1.28 8.94 -21.36
C GLN A 672 -0.52 8.08 -20.35
N TYR A 673 -1.18 7.68 -19.27
CA TYR A 673 -0.57 6.97 -18.14
C TYR A 673 -1.33 5.68 -17.86
N GLU A 674 -1.22 4.73 -18.79
CA GLU A 674 -1.75 3.38 -18.61
C GLU A 674 -0.83 2.58 -17.68
N TRP A 675 -1.42 1.73 -16.82
CA TRP A 675 -0.67 0.89 -15.88
C TRP A 675 -0.60 -0.55 -16.35
N ALA A 676 0.52 -1.23 -16.14
CA ALA A 676 0.75 -2.60 -16.61
C ALA A 676 -0.36 -3.57 -16.20
N THR A 677 -0.80 -3.52 -14.94
CA THR A 677 -1.86 -4.39 -14.43
C THR A 677 -3.23 -4.08 -15.06
N THR A 678 -3.50 -2.83 -15.36
CA THR A 678 -4.73 -2.40 -16.05
C THR A 678 -4.72 -2.85 -17.51
N TYR A 679 -3.58 -2.69 -18.18
CA TYR A 679 -3.39 -3.20 -19.54
C TYR A 679 -3.70 -4.69 -19.64
N ILE A 680 -3.15 -5.51 -18.71
CA ILE A 680 -3.39 -6.95 -18.71
C ILE A 680 -4.87 -7.27 -18.50
N ILE A 681 -5.53 -6.61 -17.51
CA ILE A 681 -6.97 -6.81 -17.27
C ILE A 681 -7.79 -6.47 -18.51
N ASN A 682 -7.50 -5.37 -19.19
CA ASN A 682 -8.17 -5.00 -20.44
C ASN A 682 -8.00 -6.07 -21.52
N ARG A 683 -6.80 -6.69 -21.64
CA ARG A 683 -6.58 -7.80 -22.59
C ARG A 683 -7.39 -9.05 -22.20
N VAL A 684 -7.46 -9.38 -20.90
CA VAL A 684 -8.26 -10.51 -20.41
C VAL A 684 -9.75 -10.29 -20.67
N VAL A 685 -10.28 -9.10 -20.39
CA VAL A 685 -11.70 -8.76 -20.61
C VAL A 685 -12.06 -8.82 -22.11
N ASN A 686 -11.13 -8.43 -22.97
CA ASN A 686 -11.29 -8.50 -24.43
C ASN A 686 -11.01 -9.91 -25.01
N GLY A 687 -10.69 -10.91 -24.20
CA GLY A 687 -10.43 -12.27 -24.64
C GLY A 687 -9.04 -12.52 -25.24
N ASP A 688 -8.13 -11.53 -25.22
CA ASP A 688 -6.76 -11.63 -25.75
C ASP A 688 -5.82 -12.24 -24.68
N TYR A 689 -6.11 -13.49 -24.29
CA TYR A 689 -5.40 -14.18 -23.21
C TYR A 689 -3.91 -14.39 -23.51
N GLY A 690 -3.53 -14.67 -24.76
CA GLY A 690 -2.14 -14.90 -25.13
C GLY A 690 -1.25 -13.69 -24.84
N VAL A 691 -1.68 -12.48 -25.22
CA VAL A 691 -0.96 -11.23 -24.93
C VAL A 691 -0.97 -10.93 -23.44
N ALA A 692 -2.09 -11.14 -22.75
CA ALA A 692 -2.18 -10.95 -21.29
C ALA A 692 -1.17 -11.83 -20.54
N ILE A 693 -1.01 -13.09 -20.95
CA ILE A 693 -0.07 -14.04 -20.35
C ILE A 693 1.37 -13.66 -20.67
N ALA A 694 1.69 -13.36 -21.92
CA ALA A 694 3.02 -12.93 -22.33
C ALA A 694 3.47 -11.68 -21.58
N TYR A 695 2.58 -10.72 -21.42
CA TYR A 695 2.86 -9.52 -20.63
C TYR A 695 3.04 -9.83 -19.14
N SER A 696 2.17 -10.68 -18.58
CA SER A 696 2.24 -11.08 -17.16
C SER A 696 3.56 -11.79 -16.83
N SER A 697 4.00 -12.71 -17.69
CA SER A 697 5.27 -13.41 -17.51
C SER A 697 6.48 -12.45 -17.59
N ALA A 698 6.48 -11.51 -18.55
CA ALA A 698 7.51 -10.47 -18.63
C ALA A 698 7.55 -9.60 -17.36
N LEU A 699 6.38 -9.23 -16.81
CA LEU A 699 6.28 -8.43 -15.60
C LEU A 699 6.81 -9.20 -14.37
N VAL A 700 6.51 -10.49 -14.26
CA VAL A 700 7.03 -11.36 -13.17
C VAL A 700 8.56 -11.46 -13.26
N VAL A 701 9.11 -11.68 -14.45
CA VAL A 701 10.58 -11.73 -14.68
C VAL A 701 11.23 -10.41 -14.29
N LEU A 702 10.65 -9.29 -14.69
CA LEU A 702 11.15 -7.97 -14.29
C LEU A 702 11.17 -7.78 -12.78
N MET A 703 10.08 -8.14 -12.08
CA MET A 703 10.01 -7.99 -10.63
C MET A 703 11.04 -8.86 -9.90
N LEU A 704 11.19 -10.12 -10.33
CA LEU A 704 12.23 -10.99 -9.79
C LEU A 704 13.63 -10.44 -10.04
N GLY A 705 13.89 -9.93 -11.25
CA GLY A 705 15.13 -9.26 -11.60
C GLY A 705 15.40 -8.01 -10.76
N ALA A 706 14.39 -7.17 -10.56
CA ALA A 706 14.51 -5.98 -9.73
C ALA A 706 14.81 -6.32 -8.26
N ILE A 707 14.13 -7.32 -7.70
CA ILE A 707 14.41 -7.82 -6.34
C ILE A 707 15.85 -8.32 -6.24
N TRP A 708 16.29 -9.11 -7.21
CA TRP A 708 17.65 -9.64 -7.24
C TRP A 708 18.70 -8.52 -7.33
N ILE A 709 18.51 -7.54 -8.22
CA ILE A 709 19.40 -6.38 -8.37
C ILE A 709 19.47 -5.57 -7.05
N ILE A 710 18.32 -5.28 -6.44
CA ILE A 710 18.28 -4.53 -5.18
C ILE A 710 19.00 -5.33 -4.08
N GLN A 711 18.81 -6.64 -4.00
CA GLN A 711 19.51 -7.49 -3.03
C GLN A 711 21.03 -7.51 -3.27
N MET A 712 21.48 -7.54 -4.52
CA MET A 712 22.91 -7.47 -4.86
C MET A 712 23.54 -6.13 -4.47
N ILE A 713 22.87 -5.00 -4.77
CA ILE A 713 23.37 -3.65 -4.44
C ILE A 713 23.54 -3.48 -2.93
N VAL A 714 22.71 -4.16 -2.16
CA VAL A 714 22.69 -4.05 -0.70
C VAL A 714 23.70 -4.94 -0.03
N GLY A 715 24.13 -6.00 -0.70
CA GLY A 715 24.98 -7.05 -0.16
C GLY A 715 24.26 -7.91 0.88
N GLU A 716 24.47 -9.20 0.85
CA GLU A 716 24.06 -10.16 1.87
C GLU A 716 24.82 -9.90 3.19
N ARG A 717 24.53 -8.84 3.89
CA ARG A 717 24.73 -8.83 5.34
C ARG A 717 23.49 -9.48 5.94
N ARG A 718 23.49 -10.83 5.95
CA ARG A 718 22.68 -11.56 6.91
C ARG A 718 22.94 -10.89 8.26
N LEU A 719 21.92 -10.30 8.85
CA LEU A 719 21.81 -10.21 10.29
C LEU A 719 21.69 -11.67 10.77
N GLY A 720 22.80 -12.41 10.61
CA GLY A 720 22.95 -13.68 11.24
C GLY A 720 22.94 -13.41 12.73
N ARG A 721 21.91 -13.87 13.45
CA ARG A 721 22.18 -14.50 14.72
C ARG A 721 23.46 -15.30 14.46
N ARG A 722 24.59 -14.87 14.99
CA ARG A 722 25.69 -15.77 15.30
C ARG A 722 25.04 -16.84 16.18
N THR A 723 24.64 -17.96 15.61
CA THR A 723 24.85 -19.22 16.27
C THR A 723 26.34 -19.17 16.57
N ALA A 724 26.65 -18.83 17.83
CA ALA A 724 27.94 -19.14 18.36
C ALA A 724 28.08 -20.65 18.12
N GLY A 725 28.73 -21.00 17.04
CA GLY A 725 29.39 -22.28 16.95
C GLY A 725 30.28 -22.29 18.17
N VAL A 726 29.86 -23.00 19.18
CA VAL A 726 30.74 -23.52 20.21
C VAL A 726 31.67 -24.44 19.41
N ALA A 727 32.70 -23.85 18.84
CA ALA A 727 33.91 -24.55 18.62
C ALA A 727 34.28 -24.99 20.05
N ALA A 728 34.09 -26.28 20.32
CA ALA A 728 34.65 -26.94 21.48
C ALA A 728 36.14 -26.58 21.48
N ALA A 729 36.50 -25.60 22.30
CA ALA A 729 37.88 -25.40 22.68
C ALA A 729 38.32 -26.71 23.30
N PRO A 730 39.42 -27.32 22.86
CA PRO A 730 39.96 -28.49 23.52
C PRO A 730 40.28 -28.07 24.96
N VAL A 731 39.65 -28.73 25.92
CA VAL A 731 39.98 -28.61 27.34
C VAL A 731 41.42 -29.08 27.49
N PRO A 732 42.41 -28.25 27.84
CA PRO A 732 43.73 -28.71 28.16
C PRO A 732 43.68 -29.28 29.59
N GLY A 733 43.89 -30.61 29.72
CA GLY A 733 44.12 -31.19 31.02
C GLY A 733 43.34 -32.45 31.38
N VAL A 734 43.28 -33.48 30.53
CA VAL A 734 43.16 -34.89 31.02
C VAL A 734 43.94 -35.77 30.04
N ALA A 735 45.25 -35.64 30.09
CA ALA A 735 46.16 -36.63 29.54
C ALA A 735 47.40 -36.62 30.43
N GLN A 736 47.31 -37.29 31.57
CA GLN A 736 48.39 -37.83 32.34
C GLN A 736 47.84 -38.34 33.70
N LEU A 737 47.25 -39.50 33.72
CA LEU A 737 47.16 -40.38 34.91
C LEU A 737 46.72 -41.75 34.38
N GLY A 738 47.71 -42.56 33.96
CA GLY A 738 47.42 -43.92 33.51
C GLY A 738 48.62 -44.63 32.86
N ALA A 739 49.82 -44.42 33.38
CA ALA A 739 50.96 -45.28 33.04
C ALA A 739 51.97 -45.32 34.17
N THR A 740 51.61 -45.95 35.27
CA THR A 740 52.52 -46.58 36.22
C THR A 740 51.69 -47.50 37.17
N ALA A 741 51.55 -48.73 36.80
CA ALA A 741 51.56 -49.89 37.72
C ALA A 741 51.30 -51.19 36.91
N ALA A 742 52.35 -51.98 36.84
CA ALA A 742 52.48 -53.38 36.48
C ALA A 742 52.46 -53.75 34.98
#